data_eafd3193930a13919c7417b0cd96bb19
#
_entry.id   eafd3193930a13919c7417b0cd96bb19
#
_cell.length_a   1.000
_cell.length_b   1.000
_cell.length_c   1.000
_cell.angle_alpha   90.00
_cell.angle_beta   90.00
_cell.angle_gamma   90.00
#
_symmetry.space_group_name_H-M   'P 1'
#
loop_
_entity.id
_entity.type
_entity.pdbx_description
1 polymer ?
#
loop_
_entity_poly.entity_id
_entity_poly.type
_entity_poly.pdbx_seq_one_letter_code
_entity_poly.pdbx_strand_id
1 'polypeptide(L)'
;MMNMLFKKASAMMLAITLLLGLMAAPARADTALFTMESEDAQLSSDLQVVTQVYGQPKPGYSGSGFVWMQNSGTLTFEVTVPEAGLYAISTRYIQELSADGRVQNLAVNGVTKGAYMLPYTTAWSDFDFGFHKLRQGSNTIELKAGWGFAYFDTFTVDYADLDPLDVQPVLTDPEATPETQQLMNYLTEVYGNHIISGQQEIYGGGNDGNHELEFEWIYNLTGKYPAIRGFDLMNYNPLYGWEDGTTERMIDWVNNRGGIATASWHINVPRDFNAYELGEFVDWKEATYKPTETNFNTAKAVVPGTKENQYLMMTIEDLAEQLQILQDNGVPVIFRPYHEAEGNGGLNGEGAWFWWASAGAEVYKQLWDLLYTELTETYGLHNLIWTYNSYTYHTSPAWYPGDDQVDIVGYDKYNTIYNRHDGLSGVPNEDAISSIFYQLVDLTDGTKMVAMTENDTVPSLQNLTEEKAGWLYFCPWYGEHLMSSAFNYPATLKTLYQSDYVITLDELPDLNGDGEAPSASISPVNASFDLAADLQQNIPVSLTLHGNQLASITNGDYTLQSGQDYTASGDSVVLSKSYLSTLPLGQYAITFHFSGGKNAVLIVNVADSSVSVPAGDLTIQAFNGNTGASTNGIAPKFKVVNTGDSAVKLSDVKLRYYYTIDGEQAQSYWIDWASIGNANVTGKFIKLAAPVKGADYALEIGFTSSAGSLNPGQSAEIQTRFSKSDWSNYNQADDYSFKASGSQFADHEQVTGYMNGQLIWGIEP
;
A
#
# COMPACT_ATOMS: atom_id res chain seq x y z
N MET A 1 -57.78 -44.69 10.24
CA MET A 1 -58.73 -43.82 9.57
C MET A 1 -58.02 -42.47 9.44
N MET A 2 -57.59 -42.30 8.44
CA MET A 2 -57.90 -41.74 7.12
C MET A 2 -57.13 -40.46 6.96
N ASN A 3 -56.07 -40.50 6.26
CA ASN A 3 -55.92 -40.41 4.81
C ASN A 3 -56.54 -39.15 4.19
N MET A 4 -55.70 -38.43 3.57
CA MET A 4 -55.94 -37.58 2.40
C MET A 4 -56.74 -36.29 2.62
N LEU A 5 -56.00 -35.20 2.54
CA LEU A 5 -56.30 -34.20 1.51
C LEU A 5 -55.06 -33.32 1.29
N PHE A 6 -54.14 -33.88 0.55
CA PHE A 6 -53.25 -33.07 -0.31
C PHE A 6 -54.09 -32.72 -1.55
N LYS A 7 -54.21 -31.46 -1.85
CA LYS A 7 -54.00 -30.88 -3.18
C LYS A 7 -54.69 -29.54 -3.33
N LYS A 8 -53.87 -28.60 -3.79
CA LYS A 8 -54.24 -27.39 -4.52
C LYS A 8 -54.63 -26.15 -3.69
N ALA A 9 -53.62 -25.46 -3.20
CA ALA A 9 -53.64 -24.03 -3.30
C ALA A 9 -52.56 -23.65 -4.32
N SER A 10 -52.99 -23.37 -5.52
CA SER A 10 -52.15 -22.82 -6.59
C SER A 10 -51.64 -21.45 -6.17
N ALA A 11 -50.33 -21.31 -6.25
CA ALA A 11 -49.61 -20.07 -6.11
C ALA A 11 -50.19 -18.97 -7.03
N MET A 12 -50.69 -17.92 -6.42
CA MET A 12 -50.82 -16.64 -7.06
C MET A 12 -49.57 -15.85 -6.61
N MET A 13 -48.48 -16.07 -7.33
CA MET A 13 -47.27 -15.29 -7.21
C MET A 13 -47.55 -13.91 -7.80
N LEU A 14 -47.83 -12.96 -6.93
CA LEU A 14 -47.82 -11.53 -7.31
C LEU A 14 -46.35 -11.13 -7.51
N ALA A 15 -45.94 -11.08 -8.76
CA ALA A 15 -44.67 -10.51 -9.16
C ALA A 15 -44.74 -9.00 -8.88
N ILE A 16 -44.23 -8.58 -7.72
CA ILE A 16 -43.81 -7.23 -7.49
C ILE A 16 -42.44 -7.10 -8.17
N THR A 17 -42.45 -6.59 -9.38
CA THR A 17 -41.27 -6.13 -10.06
C THR A 17 -40.77 -4.89 -9.30
N LEU A 18 -39.85 -5.10 -8.35
CA LEU A 18 -38.99 -4.03 -7.87
C LEU A 18 -38.10 -3.63 -9.07
N LEU A 19 -38.41 -2.52 -9.71
CA LEU A 19 -37.45 -1.80 -10.52
C LEU A 19 -36.37 -1.25 -9.57
N LEU A 20 -35.39 -2.06 -9.23
CA LEU A 20 -34.08 -1.57 -8.88
C LEU A 20 -33.53 -0.93 -10.17
N GLY A 21 -33.56 0.39 -10.22
CA GLY A 21 -32.74 1.13 -11.17
C GLY A 21 -31.28 0.86 -10.83
N LEU A 22 -30.73 -0.21 -11.42
CA LEU A 22 -29.31 -0.25 -11.68
C LEU A 22 -29.03 1.02 -12.49
N MET A 23 -28.48 2.04 -11.87
CA MET A 23 -27.67 3.00 -12.61
C MET A 23 -26.49 2.16 -13.15
N ALA A 24 -26.68 1.65 -14.36
CA ALA A 24 -25.55 1.16 -15.12
C ALA A 24 -24.53 2.32 -15.12
N ALA A 25 -23.35 2.06 -14.58
CA ALA A 25 -22.19 2.85 -14.91
C ALA A 25 -22.24 3.09 -16.43
N PRO A 26 -21.92 4.28 -16.93
CA PRO A 26 -21.94 4.52 -18.36
C PRO A 26 -21.10 3.42 -18.98
N ALA A 27 -21.72 2.60 -19.83
CA ALA A 27 -20.99 1.64 -20.62
C ALA A 27 -19.92 2.46 -21.35
N ARG A 28 -18.64 2.24 -20.96
CA ARG A 28 -17.51 2.77 -21.67
C ARG A 28 -17.69 2.30 -23.11
N ALA A 29 -17.65 3.22 -24.05
CA ALA A 29 -17.80 2.84 -25.44
C ALA A 29 -16.77 1.76 -25.75
N ASP A 30 -17.20 0.65 -26.35
CA ASP A 30 -16.42 -0.55 -26.73
C ASP A 30 -15.32 -0.28 -27.77
N THR A 31 -14.64 0.86 -27.69
CA THR A 31 -13.53 1.21 -28.58
C THR A 31 -12.29 1.35 -27.69
N ALA A 32 -11.34 0.44 -27.87
CA ALA A 32 -10.02 0.54 -27.29
C ALA A 32 -9.40 1.92 -27.50
N LEU A 33 -8.60 2.39 -26.55
CA LEU A 33 -7.88 3.66 -26.63
C LEU A 33 -7.02 3.72 -27.91
N PHE A 34 -6.45 2.58 -28.29
CA PHE A 34 -5.58 2.46 -29.44
C PHE A 34 -5.70 1.05 -30.02
N THR A 35 -5.95 0.95 -31.34
CA THR A 35 -5.90 -0.31 -32.08
C THR A 35 -5.13 -0.08 -33.36
N MET A 36 -4.19 -0.95 -33.67
CA MET A 36 -3.39 -0.92 -34.88
C MET A 36 -3.43 -2.29 -35.57
N GLU A 37 -3.56 -2.28 -36.89
CA GLU A 37 -3.32 -3.47 -37.71
C GLU A 37 -1.84 -3.85 -37.62
N SER A 38 -1.54 -5.14 -37.46
CA SER A 38 -0.14 -5.57 -37.29
C SER A 38 0.71 -5.33 -38.53
N GLU A 39 0.11 -5.29 -39.72
CA GLU A 39 0.80 -4.94 -40.97
C GLU A 39 1.21 -3.47 -41.06
N ASP A 40 0.59 -2.58 -40.28
CA ASP A 40 0.93 -1.15 -40.22
C ASP A 40 2.04 -0.87 -39.17
N ALA A 41 2.42 -1.86 -38.39
CA ALA A 41 3.54 -1.76 -37.45
C ALA A 41 4.90 -1.64 -38.18
N GLN A 42 5.91 -1.15 -37.45
CA GLN A 42 7.28 -1.23 -37.95
C GLN A 42 7.76 -2.69 -37.87
N LEU A 43 7.98 -3.32 -38.99
CA LEU A 43 8.38 -4.72 -39.13
C LEU A 43 9.89 -4.86 -39.31
N SER A 44 10.51 -5.79 -38.59
CA SER A 44 11.87 -6.22 -38.93
C SER A 44 11.88 -6.95 -40.30
N SER A 45 13.03 -6.99 -40.99
CA SER A 45 13.15 -7.47 -42.37
C SER A 45 12.83 -8.96 -42.58
N ASP A 46 12.73 -9.73 -41.52
CA ASP A 46 12.41 -11.16 -41.48
C ASP A 46 10.92 -11.45 -41.29
N LEU A 47 10.11 -10.42 -41.07
CA LEU A 47 8.66 -10.54 -41.01
C LEU A 47 8.00 -10.30 -42.35
N GLN A 48 6.84 -10.93 -42.58
CA GLN A 48 6.08 -10.84 -43.83
C GLN A 48 4.61 -10.54 -43.55
N VAL A 49 4.05 -9.59 -44.30
CA VAL A 49 2.61 -9.41 -44.40
C VAL A 49 2.05 -10.38 -45.43
N VAL A 50 1.11 -11.20 -45.01
CA VAL A 50 0.53 -12.26 -45.84
C VAL A 50 -0.97 -12.35 -45.67
N THR A 51 -1.66 -13.03 -46.61
CA THR A 51 -3.10 -13.36 -46.51
C THR A 51 -3.33 -14.87 -46.42
N GLN A 52 -2.25 -15.64 -46.58
CA GLN A 52 -2.23 -17.10 -46.53
C GLN A 52 -0.87 -17.61 -46.07
N VAL A 53 -0.86 -18.79 -45.46
CA VAL A 53 0.38 -19.46 -45.03
C VAL A 53 0.42 -20.85 -45.61
N TYR A 54 1.55 -21.20 -46.28
CA TYR A 54 1.71 -22.47 -47.01
C TYR A 54 0.59 -22.75 -48.00
N GLY A 55 0.06 -21.70 -48.68
CA GLY A 55 -1.04 -21.81 -49.62
C GLY A 55 -2.43 -22.03 -49.04
N GLN A 56 -2.55 -21.96 -47.70
CA GLN A 56 -3.83 -22.05 -46.98
C GLN A 56 -4.27 -20.66 -46.54
N PRO A 57 -5.41 -20.14 -47.01
CA PRO A 57 -5.97 -18.88 -46.58
C PRO A 57 -6.29 -18.91 -45.08
N LYS A 58 -6.12 -17.79 -44.41
CA LYS A 58 -6.49 -17.59 -42.99
C LYS A 58 -7.58 -16.50 -42.92
N PRO A 59 -8.84 -16.82 -43.25
CA PRO A 59 -9.90 -15.82 -43.33
C PRO A 59 -10.25 -15.29 -41.94
N GLY A 60 -10.78 -14.05 -41.91
CA GLY A 60 -11.26 -13.42 -40.71
C GLY A 60 -10.29 -12.48 -40.01
N TYR A 61 -9.13 -12.19 -40.58
CA TYR A 61 -8.28 -11.06 -40.22
C TYR A 61 -8.92 -9.73 -40.66
N SER A 62 -8.53 -8.65 -40.01
CA SER A 62 -8.88 -7.28 -40.41
C SER A 62 -7.79 -6.69 -41.36
N GLY A 63 -7.97 -5.46 -41.81
CA GLY A 63 -7.00 -4.76 -42.63
C GLY A 63 -6.71 -5.41 -43.99
N SER A 64 -5.47 -5.33 -44.42
CA SER A 64 -5.01 -5.81 -45.74
C SER A 64 -4.33 -7.19 -45.70
N GLY A 65 -4.02 -7.69 -44.53
CA GLY A 65 -3.34 -8.95 -44.27
C GLY A 65 -3.07 -9.16 -42.82
N PHE A 66 -2.17 -10.03 -42.46
CA PHE A 66 -1.67 -10.26 -41.12
C PHE A 66 -0.15 -10.50 -41.17
N VAL A 67 0.53 -10.29 -40.06
CA VAL A 67 1.97 -10.51 -39.99
C VAL A 67 2.26 -11.96 -39.61
N TRP A 68 3.05 -12.62 -40.47
CA TRP A 68 3.57 -13.94 -40.17
C TRP A 68 4.96 -13.84 -39.54
N MET A 69 5.02 -14.14 -38.23
CA MET A 69 6.26 -14.28 -37.51
C MET A 69 6.67 -15.76 -37.47
N GLN A 70 7.90 -16.03 -37.88
CA GLN A 70 8.49 -17.37 -37.82
C GLN A 70 9.36 -17.49 -36.56
N ASN A 71 10.59 -17.96 -36.67
CA ASN A 71 11.49 -18.15 -35.52
C ASN A 71 12.29 -16.90 -35.14
N SER A 72 12.09 -15.81 -35.83
CA SER A 72 12.72 -14.51 -35.55
C SER A 72 11.81 -13.38 -36.02
N GLY A 73 12.11 -12.19 -35.56
CA GLY A 73 11.43 -10.97 -35.97
C GLY A 73 10.90 -10.15 -34.80
N THR A 74 10.63 -8.90 -35.10
CA THR A 74 10.07 -7.93 -34.16
C THR A 74 9.02 -7.08 -34.86
N LEU A 75 7.82 -7.00 -34.27
CA LEU A 75 6.83 -5.98 -34.55
C LEU A 75 7.03 -4.86 -33.56
N THR A 76 7.10 -3.61 -34.03
CA THR A 76 7.20 -2.43 -33.16
C THR A 76 6.02 -1.52 -33.40
N PHE A 77 5.27 -1.24 -32.38
CA PHE A 77 4.12 -0.34 -32.35
C PHE A 77 4.51 0.96 -31.64
N GLU A 78 4.18 2.11 -32.23
CA GLU A 78 4.28 3.41 -31.56
C GLU A 78 2.90 3.81 -31.08
N VAL A 79 2.78 4.00 -29.74
CA VAL A 79 1.52 4.32 -29.07
C VAL A 79 1.68 5.62 -28.30
N THR A 80 0.72 6.54 -28.45
CA THR A 80 0.68 7.78 -27.68
C THR A 80 -0.47 7.72 -26.68
N VAL A 81 -0.13 7.79 -25.38
CA VAL A 81 -1.13 7.78 -24.30
C VAL A 81 -1.22 9.16 -23.64
N PRO A 82 -2.43 9.55 -23.15
CA PRO A 82 -2.67 10.90 -22.65
C PRO A 82 -2.05 11.16 -21.27
N GLU A 83 -1.83 10.14 -20.47
CA GLU A 83 -1.28 10.22 -19.11
C GLU A 83 -0.37 9.04 -18.81
N ALA A 84 0.52 9.18 -17.83
CA ALA A 84 1.30 8.06 -17.32
C ALA A 84 0.41 7.18 -16.45
N GLY A 85 0.57 5.85 -16.57
CA GLY A 85 -0.24 4.90 -15.78
C GLY A 85 -0.20 3.50 -16.34
N LEU A 86 -1.10 2.67 -15.86
CA LEU A 86 -1.23 1.27 -16.23
C LEU A 86 -2.20 1.11 -17.39
N TYR A 87 -1.81 0.30 -18.39
CA TYR A 87 -2.59 0.05 -19.59
C TYR A 87 -2.62 -1.45 -19.90
N ALA A 88 -3.78 -1.95 -20.29
CA ALA A 88 -3.96 -3.30 -20.83
C ALA A 88 -3.38 -3.38 -22.23
N ILE A 89 -2.63 -4.43 -22.51
CA ILE A 89 -2.02 -4.68 -23.82
C ILE A 89 -2.48 -6.06 -24.32
N SER A 90 -3.05 -6.11 -25.50
CA SER A 90 -3.50 -7.36 -26.12
C SER A 90 -3.19 -7.45 -27.59
N THR A 91 -3.24 -8.66 -28.14
CA THR A 91 -3.07 -8.92 -29.57
C THR A 91 -4.05 -9.98 -30.06
N ARG A 92 -4.52 -9.84 -31.27
CA ARG A 92 -5.30 -10.86 -31.95
C ARG A 92 -4.40 -11.73 -32.80
N TYR A 93 -4.42 -13.05 -32.58
CA TYR A 93 -3.43 -13.95 -33.13
C TYR A 93 -4.01 -15.31 -33.53
N ILE A 94 -3.22 -16.07 -34.28
CA ILE A 94 -3.34 -17.54 -34.47
C ILE A 94 -1.99 -18.17 -34.16
N GLN A 95 -1.99 -19.27 -33.40
CA GLN A 95 -0.83 -20.14 -33.20
C GLN A 95 -1.29 -21.60 -33.38
N GLU A 96 -1.03 -22.22 -34.52
CA GLU A 96 -1.54 -23.55 -34.90
C GLU A 96 -0.42 -24.60 -35.04
N LEU A 97 0.80 -24.30 -34.58
CA LEU A 97 1.96 -25.13 -34.80
C LEU A 97 2.30 -26.05 -33.65
N SER A 98 2.00 -25.65 -32.43
CA SER A 98 2.35 -26.43 -31.23
C SER A 98 1.20 -26.44 -30.24
N ALA A 99 0.77 -27.62 -29.82
CA ALA A 99 -0.21 -27.80 -28.75
C ALA A 99 0.31 -27.26 -27.41
N ASP A 100 1.63 -27.26 -27.21
CA ASP A 100 2.28 -26.76 -26.00
C ASP A 100 2.44 -25.22 -26.00
N GLY A 101 1.88 -24.52 -26.99
CA GLY A 101 2.02 -23.06 -27.16
C GLY A 101 3.30 -22.62 -27.86
N ARG A 102 3.46 -21.29 -27.99
CA ARG A 102 4.64 -20.63 -28.57
C ARG A 102 4.94 -19.34 -27.81
N VAL A 103 6.20 -19.16 -27.46
CA VAL A 103 6.64 -18.03 -26.64
C VAL A 103 6.94 -16.82 -27.50
N GLN A 104 6.44 -15.65 -27.08
CA GLN A 104 6.81 -14.33 -27.59
C GLN A 104 7.29 -13.47 -26.42
N ASN A 105 8.17 -12.52 -26.70
CA ASN A 105 8.67 -11.57 -25.70
C ASN A 105 8.04 -10.20 -25.94
N LEU A 106 7.45 -9.63 -24.90
CA LEU A 106 6.95 -8.26 -24.94
C LEU A 106 8.02 -7.31 -24.36
N ALA A 107 8.25 -6.18 -25.04
CA ALA A 107 9.06 -5.10 -24.49
C ALA A 107 8.31 -3.77 -24.60
N VAL A 108 8.47 -2.92 -23.60
CA VAL A 108 7.90 -1.58 -23.53
C VAL A 108 9.04 -0.59 -23.34
N ASN A 109 9.13 0.38 -24.25
CA ASN A 109 10.19 1.40 -24.27
C ASN A 109 11.61 0.81 -24.18
N GLY A 110 11.81 -0.32 -24.87
CA GLY A 110 13.09 -1.03 -24.91
C GLY A 110 13.38 -1.96 -23.74
N VAL A 111 12.51 -2.00 -22.73
CA VAL A 111 12.63 -2.89 -21.56
C VAL A 111 11.74 -4.12 -21.77
N THR A 112 12.32 -5.31 -21.74
CA THR A 112 11.56 -6.57 -21.82
C THR A 112 10.72 -6.73 -20.57
N LYS A 113 9.41 -6.97 -20.73
CA LYS A 113 8.44 -7.12 -19.64
C LYS A 113 8.15 -8.58 -19.29
N GLY A 114 8.33 -9.48 -20.24
CA GLY A 114 8.13 -10.90 -20.02
C GLY A 114 8.21 -11.73 -21.30
N ALA A 115 8.19 -13.04 -21.10
CA ALA A 115 8.04 -14.06 -22.12
C ALA A 115 6.65 -14.68 -21.98
N TYR A 116 5.81 -14.54 -22.98
CA TYR A 116 4.41 -14.92 -22.96
C TYR A 116 4.16 -16.11 -23.86
N MET A 117 3.50 -17.13 -23.32
CA MET A 117 3.15 -18.36 -24.04
C MET A 117 1.79 -18.18 -24.71
N LEU A 118 1.78 -18.00 -26.03
CA LEU A 118 0.55 -17.98 -26.81
C LEU A 118 0.00 -19.39 -26.94
N PRO A 119 -1.22 -19.68 -26.42
CA PRO A 119 -1.85 -20.98 -26.54
C PRO A 119 -2.10 -21.41 -27.99
N TYR A 120 -2.26 -22.72 -28.19
CA TYR A 120 -2.66 -23.27 -29.48
C TYR A 120 -4.06 -22.81 -29.87
N THR A 121 -4.19 -22.25 -31.10
CA THR A 121 -5.49 -21.90 -31.67
C THR A 121 -5.43 -21.98 -33.17
N THR A 122 -6.52 -22.49 -33.78
CA THR A 122 -6.68 -22.55 -35.27
C THR A 122 -7.61 -21.46 -35.80
N ALA A 123 -8.16 -20.65 -34.94
CA ALA A 123 -8.99 -19.49 -35.24
C ALA A 123 -8.38 -18.22 -34.64
N TRP A 124 -8.71 -17.06 -35.21
CA TRP A 124 -8.31 -15.78 -34.61
C TRP A 124 -8.86 -15.68 -33.21
N SER A 125 -7.97 -15.47 -32.26
CA SER A 125 -8.25 -15.38 -30.82
C SER A 125 -7.47 -14.23 -30.24
N ASP A 126 -7.98 -13.61 -29.17
CA ASP A 126 -7.28 -12.56 -28.46
C ASP A 126 -6.37 -13.16 -27.41
N PHE A 127 -5.21 -12.54 -27.21
CA PHE A 127 -4.26 -12.84 -26.15
C PHE A 127 -3.98 -11.57 -25.36
N ASP A 128 -4.16 -11.63 -24.06
CA ASP A 128 -3.90 -10.55 -23.13
C ASP A 128 -2.48 -10.69 -22.56
N PHE A 129 -1.67 -9.63 -22.71
CA PHE A 129 -0.33 -9.55 -22.11
C PHE A 129 -0.39 -9.00 -20.67
N GLY A 130 -1.57 -8.68 -20.17
CA GLY A 130 -1.79 -8.06 -18.86
C GLY A 130 -1.53 -6.55 -18.86
N PHE A 131 -1.30 -6.02 -17.68
CA PHE A 131 -1.17 -4.59 -17.47
C PHE A 131 0.30 -4.14 -17.48
N HIS A 132 0.58 -3.06 -18.18
CA HIS A 132 1.93 -2.51 -18.31
C HIS A 132 1.93 -1.00 -18.15
N LYS A 133 2.95 -0.49 -17.44
CA LYS A 133 3.14 0.96 -17.30
C LYS A 133 3.55 1.59 -18.63
N LEU A 134 2.79 2.60 -19.05
CA LEU A 134 3.15 3.50 -20.14
C LEU A 134 3.37 4.92 -19.59
N ARG A 135 4.36 5.62 -20.11
CA ARG A 135 4.61 7.03 -19.79
C ARG A 135 3.68 7.94 -20.61
N GLN A 136 3.34 9.09 -20.09
CA GLN A 136 2.61 10.11 -20.87
C GLN A 136 3.33 10.43 -22.18
N GLY A 137 2.59 10.49 -23.29
CA GLY A 137 3.12 10.75 -24.62
C GLY A 137 3.49 9.46 -25.36
N SER A 138 4.55 9.52 -26.20
CA SER A 138 4.92 8.41 -27.07
C SER A 138 5.61 7.28 -26.34
N ASN A 139 5.16 6.06 -26.61
CA ASN A 139 5.74 4.79 -26.14
C ASN A 139 6.00 3.87 -27.32
N THR A 140 7.01 3.02 -27.22
CA THR A 140 7.26 1.93 -28.14
C THR A 140 6.92 0.62 -27.46
N ILE A 141 6.14 -0.24 -28.13
CA ILE A 141 5.82 -1.57 -27.68
C ILE A 141 6.30 -2.55 -28.74
N GLU A 142 7.12 -3.51 -28.33
CA GLU A 142 7.74 -4.47 -29.22
C GLU A 142 7.29 -5.88 -28.88
N LEU A 143 6.79 -6.59 -29.90
CA LEU A 143 6.54 -8.03 -29.82
C LEU A 143 7.64 -8.75 -30.59
N LYS A 144 8.48 -9.48 -29.84
CA LYS A 144 9.67 -10.16 -30.39
C LYS A 144 9.48 -11.67 -30.39
N ALA A 145 9.91 -12.33 -31.44
CA ALA A 145 9.96 -13.79 -31.46
C ALA A 145 10.80 -14.30 -30.29
N GLY A 146 10.19 -15.02 -29.36
CA GLY A 146 10.87 -15.82 -28.37
C GLY A 146 11.14 -17.21 -28.95
N TRP A 147 10.09 -17.95 -29.19
CA TRP A 147 10.12 -19.24 -29.90
C TRP A 147 9.21 -19.24 -31.13
N GLY A 148 8.80 -18.05 -31.61
CA GLY A 148 8.20 -17.73 -32.89
C GLY A 148 6.93 -18.47 -33.29
N PHE A 149 6.67 -18.42 -34.61
CA PHE A 149 5.62 -19.19 -35.29
C PHE A 149 4.18 -18.85 -34.85
N ALA A 150 3.83 -17.57 -34.96
CA ALA A 150 2.47 -17.09 -34.82
C ALA A 150 2.08 -16.11 -35.91
N TYR A 151 0.80 -15.90 -36.08
CA TYR A 151 0.22 -14.92 -37.02
C TYR A 151 -0.43 -13.84 -36.17
N PHE A 152 -0.16 -12.56 -36.46
CA PHE A 152 -0.69 -11.42 -35.71
C PHE A 152 -1.54 -10.55 -36.63
N ASP A 153 -2.77 -10.28 -36.18
CA ASP A 153 -3.78 -9.50 -36.90
C ASP A 153 -3.80 -8.06 -36.39
N THR A 154 -4.23 -7.86 -35.13
CA THR A 154 -4.29 -6.54 -34.50
C THR A 154 -3.54 -6.52 -33.17
N PHE A 155 -3.16 -5.31 -32.79
CA PHE A 155 -2.58 -4.99 -31.48
C PHE A 155 -3.39 -3.88 -30.83
N THR A 156 -3.69 -4.04 -29.56
CA THR A 156 -4.59 -3.14 -28.84
C THR A 156 -3.98 -2.68 -27.54
N VAL A 157 -4.17 -1.39 -27.21
CA VAL A 157 -3.85 -0.79 -25.91
C VAL A 157 -5.11 -0.09 -25.40
N ASP A 158 -5.48 -0.36 -24.17
CA ASP A 158 -6.59 0.30 -23.49
C ASP A 158 -6.20 0.68 -22.05
N TYR A 159 -7.02 1.47 -21.40
CA TYR A 159 -6.86 1.71 -19.98
C TYR A 159 -6.99 0.40 -19.22
N ALA A 160 -6.16 0.21 -18.19
CA ALA A 160 -6.35 -0.92 -17.27
C ALA A 160 -7.70 -0.77 -16.57
N ASP A 161 -8.55 -1.78 -16.71
CA ASP A 161 -9.78 -1.91 -15.94
C ASP A 161 -9.44 -2.79 -14.74
N LEU A 162 -9.16 -2.13 -13.60
CA LEU A 162 -8.69 -2.79 -12.40
C LEU A 162 -9.87 -3.00 -11.46
N ASP A 163 -10.10 -4.24 -11.08
CA ASP A 163 -11.05 -4.56 -10.03
C ASP A 163 -10.57 -3.99 -8.68
N PRO A 164 -11.50 -3.58 -7.80
CA PRO A 164 -11.15 -3.17 -6.46
C PRO A 164 -10.44 -4.30 -5.70
N LEU A 165 -9.37 -3.96 -4.98
CA LEU A 165 -8.68 -4.89 -4.08
C LEU A 165 -9.45 -4.98 -2.75
N ASP A 166 -10.60 -5.68 -2.75
CA ASP A 166 -11.52 -5.80 -1.60
C ASP A 166 -11.50 -7.24 -1.08
N VAL A 167 -10.47 -7.56 -0.29
CA VAL A 167 -10.32 -8.89 0.33
C VAL A 167 -11.03 -8.91 1.68
N GLN A 168 -11.82 -9.97 1.93
CA GLN A 168 -12.50 -10.12 3.20
C GLN A 168 -11.57 -10.65 4.29
N PRO A 169 -11.71 -10.18 5.55
CA PRO A 169 -10.83 -10.57 6.66
C PRO A 169 -11.17 -11.97 7.21
N VAL A 170 -11.17 -12.97 6.34
CA VAL A 170 -11.49 -14.36 6.68
C VAL A 170 -10.22 -15.19 6.62
N LEU A 171 -9.82 -15.73 7.76
CA LEU A 171 -8.72 -16.68 7.85
C LEU A 171 -9.13 -18.08 7.40
N THR A 172 -8.18 -18.84 6.86
CA THR A 172 -8.37 -20.25 6.51
C THR A 172 -8.56 -21.11 7.76
N ASP A 173 -7.94 -20.72 8.88
CA ASP A 173 -8.14 -21.36 10.17
C ASP A 173 -9.35 -20.73 10.89
N PRO A 174 -10.48 -21.48 11.03
CA PRO A 174 -11.67 -20.96 11.70
C PRO A 174 -11.51 -20.82 13.23
N GLU A 175 -10.48 -21.42 13.82
CA GLU A 175 -10.17 -21.36 15.25
C GLU A 175 -9.07 -20.36 15.56
N ALA A 176 -8.70 -19.50 14.59
CA ALA A 176 -7.65 -18.48 14.75
C ALA A 176 -7.82 -17.67 16.05
N THR A 177 -6.69 -17.39 16.70
CA THR A 177 -6.70 -16.60 17.94
C THR A 177 -7.23 -15.19 17.71
N PRO A 178 -7.77 -14.52 18.74
CA PRO A 178 -8.26 -13.15 18.59
C PRO A 178 -7.20 -12.18 18.03
N GLU A 179 -5.94 -12.32 18.44
CA GLU A 179 -4.81 -11.53 18.00
C GLU A 179 -4.52 -11.76 16.50
N THR A 180 -4.61 -13.02 16.05
CA THR A 180 -4.45 -13.38 14.64
C THR A 180 -5.57 -12.81 13.78
N GLN A 181 -6.82 -12.91 14.26
CA GLN A 181 -7.96 -12.29 13.58
C GLN A 181 -7.85 -10.76 13.56
N GLN A 182 -7.37 -10.15 14.63
CA GLN A 182 -7.15 -8.70 14.69
C GLN A 182 -6.09 -8.26 13.68
N LEU A 183 -4.98 -8.99 13.58
CA LEU A 183 -3.95 -8.73 12.56
C LEU A 183 -4.55 -8.87 11.16
N MET A 184 -5.30 -9.94 10.88
CA MET A 184 -5.93 -10.15 9.56
C MET A 184 -6.90 -9.01 9.19
N ASN A 185 -7.71 -8.55 10.15
CA ASN A 185 -8.60 -7.40 9.95
C ASN A 185 -7.81 -6.14 9.54
N TYR A 186 -6.70 -5.86 10.23
CA TYR A 186 -5.85 -4.73 9.92
C TYR A 186 -5.17 -4.87 8.55
N LEU A 187 -4.66 -6.04 8.21
CA LEU A 187 -4.01 -6.29 6.92
C LEU A 187 -4.99 -6.07 5.75
N THR A 188 -6.23 -6.52 5.88
CA THR A 188 -7.25 -6.32 4.85
C THR A 188 -7.72 -4.86 4.76
N GLU A 189 -7.75 -4.12 5.87
CA GLU A 189 -8.11 -2.69 5.89
C GLU A 189 -7.10 -1.85 5.10
N VAL A 190 -5.81 -2.15 5.23
CA VAL A 190 -4.75 -1.37 4.57
C VAL A 190 -4.45 -1.83 3.16
N TYR A 191 -4.83 -3.05 2.78
CA TYR A 191 -4.55 -3.65 1.48
C TYR A 191 -5.08 -2.81 0.33
N GLY A 192 -4.23 -2.57 -0.68
CA GLY A 192 -4.57 -1.74 -1.85
C GLY A 192 -4.58 -0.23 -1.61
N ASN A 193 -4.61 0.22 -0.35
CA ASN A 193 -4.61 1.64 0.02
C ASN A 193 -3.24 2.13 0.51
N HIS A 194 -2.52 1.27 1.22
CA HIS A 194 -1.20 1.52 1.78
C HIS A 194 -0.31 0.30 1.55
N ILE A 195 1.00 0.47 1.72
CA ILE A 195 1.95 -0.63 1.77
C ILE A 195 2.66 -0.64 3.13
N ILE A 196 2.78 -1.80 3.75
CA ILE A 196 3.45 -1.93 5.04
C ILE A 196 4.95 -2.12 4.81
N SER A 197 5.78 -1.35 5.50
CA SER A 197 7.23 -1.49 5.43
C SER A 197 7.71 -2.71 6.20
N GLY A 198 8.62 -3.47 5.61
CA GLY A 198 9.22 -4.63 6.25
C GLY A 198 10.74 -4.68 6.06
N GLN A 199 11.37 -5.55 6.83
CA GLN A 199 12.79 -5.88 6.73
C GLN A 199 13.05 -7.30 7.25
N GLN A 200 13.76 -8.11 6.47
CA GLN A 200 14.24 -9.42 6.92
C GLN A 200 15.40 -9.26 7.90
N GLU A 201 15.32 -9.97 9.02
CA GLU A 201 16.41 -10.10 9.97
C GLU A 201 17.49 -11.05 9.41
N ILE A 202 18.75 -10.79 9.71
CA ILE A 202 19.79 -11.79 9.46
C ILE A 202 19.65 -12.94 10.44
N TYR A 203 19.76 -14.16 9.96
CA TYR A 203 19.65 -15.35 10.79
C TYR A 203 21.01 -15.93 11.19
N GLY A 204 21.00 -16.72 12.24
CA GLY A 204 22.19 -17.39 12.78
C GLY A 204 23.24 -16.41 13.32
N GLY A 205 24.51 -16.73 13.11
CA GLY A 205 25.62 -15.88 13.56
C GLY A 205 26.02 -14.76 12.58
N GLY A 206 25.13 -14.38 11.66
CA GLY A 206 25.37 -13.27 10.73
C GLY A 206 25.53 -11.93 11.45
N ASN A 207 26.15 -10.95 10.79
CA ASN A 207 26.44 -9.62 11.36
C ASN A 207 27.16 -9.68 12.73
N ASP A 208 27.97 -10.69 12.99
CA ASP A 208 28.59 -10.95 14.31
C ASP A 208 27.57 -11.03 15.47
N GLY A 209 26.34 -11.49 15.18
CA GLY A 209 25.24 -11.60 16.15
C GLY A 209 24.43 -10.29 16.34
N ASN A 210 24.68 -9.27 15.55
CA ASN A 210 23.88 -8.03 15.59
C ASN A 210 22.64 -8.15 14.69
N HIS A 211 21.54 -8.59 15.26
CA HIS A 211 20.25 -8.71 14.58
C HIS A 211 19.53 -7.37 14.38
N GLU A 212 20.04 -6.25 14.92
CA GLU A 212 19.46 -4.91 14.76
C GLU A 212 20.11 -4.09 13.64
N LEU A 213 21.17 -4.60 12.98
CA LEU A 213 22.01 -3.82 12.07
C LEU A 213 21.20 -3.14 10.96
N GLU A 214 20.35 -3.89 10.26
CA GLU A 214 19.52 -3.39 9.17
C GLU A 214 18.45 -2.40 9.68
N PHE A 215 17.85 -2.69 10.83
CA PHE A 215 16.82 -1.86 11.47
C PHE A 215 17.38 -0.52 11.93
N GLU A 216 18.53 -0.53 12.59
CA GLU A 216 19.25 0.68 12.98
C GLU A 216 19.70 1.49 11.75
N TRP A 217 20.13 0.81 10.69
CA TRP A 217 20.54 1.49 9.45
C TRP A 217 19.35 2.22 8.81
N ILE A 218 18.17 1.57 8.71
CA ILE A 218 16.95 2.20 8.20
C ILE A 218 16.58 3.39 9.07
N TYR A 219 16.56 3.22 10.40
CA TYR A 219 16.21 4.28 11.33
C TYR A 219 17.15 5.49 11.20
N ASN A 220 18.45 5.24 11.14
CA ASN A 220 19.45 6.32 10.96
C ASN A 220 19.29 7.06 9.62
N LEU A 221 18.81 6.37 8.59
CA LEU A 221 18.57 6.95 7.27
C LEU A 221 17.27 7.75 7.20
N THR A 222 16.21 7.22 7.77
CA THR A 222 14.82 7.67 7.53
C THR A 222 14.18 8.34 8.75
N GLY A 223 14.63 8.02 9.96
CA GLY A 223 14.01 8.39 11.23
C GLY A 223 12.85 7.46 11.63
N LYS A 224 12.62 6.37 10.88
CA LYS A 224 11.51 5.43 11.08
C LYS A 224 12.02 3.99 11.11
N TYR A 225 11.36 3.12 11.89
CA TYR A 225 11.56 1.68 11.83
C TYR A 225 10.57 1.02 10.87
N PRO A 226 10.92 -0.10 10.21
CA PRO A 226 9.94 -0.90 9.47
C PRO A 226 8.90 -1.47 10.42
N ALA A 227 7.65 -1.64 9.95
CA ALA A 227 6.54 -2.18 10.73
C ALA A 227 6.61 -3.71 10.85
N ILE A 228 7.04 -4.39 9.79
CA ILE A 228 7.20 -5.84 9.74
C ILE A 228 8.67 -6.20 9.95
N ARG A 229 8.92 -7.18 10.82
CA ARG A 229 10.22 -7.86 10.93
C ARG A 229 10.08 -9.29 10.43
N GLY A 230 10.91 -9.65 9.47
CA GLY A 230 10.95 -10.99 8.90
C GLY A 230 11.98 -11.86 9.61
N PHE A 231 11.58 -13.05 9.99
CA PHE A 231 12.38 -14.03 10.72
C PHE A 231 12.51 -15.32 9.93
N ASP A 232 13.43 -16.18 10.34
CA ASP A 232 13.56 -17.52 9.81
C ASP A 232 13.71 -18.54 10.96
N LEU A 233 12.82 -19.52 10.99
CA LEU A 233 12.78 -20.55 12.02
C LEU A 233 13.71 -21.74 11.71
N MET A 234 14.68 -21.58 10.80
CA MET A 234 15.53 -22.66 10.28
C MET A 234 16.39 -23.35 11.34
N ASN A 235 16.74 -22.66 12.43
CA ASN A 235 17.62 -23.21 13.46
C ASN A 235 16.89 -24.10 14.46
N TYR A 236 15.57 -24.04 14.52
CA TYR A 236 14.75 -24.95 15.30
C TYR A 236 14.50 -26.23 14.50
N ASN A 237 15.35 -27.21 14.72
CA ASN A 237 15.30 -28.48 14.00
C ASN A 237 16.05 -29.58 14.79
N PRO A 238 15.74 -30.87 14.56
CA PRO A 238 16.31 -31.99 15.33
C PRO A 238 17.77 -32.29 15.01
N LEU A 239 18.39 -31.63 14.01
CA LEU A 239 19.75 -31.98 13.57
C LEU A 239 20.82 -31.43 14.49
N TYR A 240 20.72 -30.18 14.93
CA TYR A 240 21.74 -29.52 15.75
C TYR A 240 21.18 -28.74 16.94
N GLY A 241 19.86 -28.56 17.03
CA GLY A 241 19.18 -28.06 18.24
C GLY A 241 19.68 -26.69 18.70
N TRP A 242 19.89 -25.77 17.80
CA TRP A 242 20.25 -24.40 18.16
C TRP A 242 19.01 -23.59 18.48
N GLU A 243 18.95 -23.12 19.69
CA GLU A 243 18.02 -22.05 20.07
C GLU A 243 18.76 -20.72 19.91
N ASP A 244 18.54 -20.05 18.79
CA ASP A 244 19.23 -18.80 18.46
C ASP A 244 18.50 -17.55 18.94
N GLY A 245 17.42 -17.73 19.72
CA GLY A 245 16.59 -16.65 20.28
C GLY A 245 15.67 -15.98 19.28
N THR A 246 15.37 -16.62 18.14
CA THR A 246 14.43 -16.07 17.15
C THR A 246 13.03 -15.92 17.75
N THR A 247 12.53 -16.93 18.46
CA THR A 247 11.21 -16.89 19.13
C THR A 247 11.12 -15.73 20.11
N GLU A 248 12.14 -15.51 20.94
CA GLU A 248 12.17 -14.39 21.90
C GLU A 248 12.22 -13.04 21.21
N ARG A 249 12.96 -12.92 20.08
CA ARG A 249 12.98 -11.67 19.30
C ARG A 249 11.64 -11.41 18.60
N MET A 250 10.91 -12.45 18.17
CA MET A 250 9.55 -12.30 17.64
C MET A 250 8.60 -11.76 18.73
N ILE A 251 8.66 -12.33 19.96
CA ILE A 251 7.88 -11.86 21.09
C ILE A 251 8.22 -10.40 21.42
N ASP A 252 9.51 -10.06 21.48
CA ASP A 252 9.94 -8.67 21.74
C ASP A 252 9.42 -7.70 20.66
N TRP A 253 9.55 -8.09 19.39
CA TRP A 253 9.11 -7.24 18.29
C TRP A 253 7.61 -6.95 18.32
N VAL A 254 6.80 -7.97 18.57
CA VAL A 254 5.34 -7.85 18.60
C VAL A 254 4.86 -7.23 19.90
N ASN A 255 5.22 -7.80 21.05
CA ASN A 255 4.61 -7.41 22.33
C ASN A 255 5.22 -6.16 22.95
N ASN A 256 6.55 -5.93 22.81
CA ASN A 256 7.22 -4.79 23.42
C ASN A 256 7.37 -3.61 22.46
N ARG A 257 7.52 -3.87 21.14
CA ARG A 257 7.73 -2.81 20.15
C ARG A 257 6.49 -2.54 19.29
N GLY A 258 5.43 -3.35 19.40
CA GLY A 258 4.17 -3.16 18.68
C GLY A 258 4.25 -3.45 17.18
N GLY A 259 5.22 -4.22 16.73
CA GLY A 259 5.42 -4.56 15.33
C GLY A 259 4.65 -5.81 14.88
N ILE A 260 4.81 -6.18 13.62
CA ILE A 260 4.25 -7.37 13.01
C ILE A 260 5.39 -8.36 12.71
N ALA A 261 5.19 -9.65 13.01
CA ALA A 261 6.14 -10.70 12.70
C ALA A 261 5.74 -11.49 11.46
N THR A 262 6.67 -11.67 10.52
CA THR A 262 6.57 -12.69 9.46
C THR A 262 7.71 -13.67 9.60
N ALA A 263 7.48 -14.95 9.32
CA ALA A 263 8.49 -15.98 9.47
C ALA A 263 8.50 -16.92 8.28
N SER A 264 9.69 -17.12 7.70
CA SER A 264 9.98 -18.22 6.80
C SER A 264 10.52 -19.43 7.57
N TRP A 265 10.62 -20.56 6.89
CA TRP A 265 11.15 -21.77 7.45
C TRP A 265 12.01 -22.50 6.41
N HIS A 266 13.33 -22.27 6.45
CA HIS A 266 14.29 -23.06 5.69
C HIS A 266 14.56 -24.38 6.39
N ILE A 267 14.09 -25.47 5.82
CA ILE A 267 14.11 -26.78 6.45
C ILE A 267 15.36 -27.54 6.04
N ASN A 268 16.30 -27.68 6.97
CA ASN A 268 17.51 -28.44 6.74
C ASN A 268 17.27 -29.96 6.86
N VAL A 269 17.93 -30.71 6.00
CA VAL A 269 18.00 -32.18 6.02
C VAL A 269 19.45 -32.58 5.98
N PRO A 270 19.83 -33.78 6.49
CA PRO A 270 21.19 -34.29 6.35
C PRO A 270 21.62 -34.42 4.89
N ARG A 271 22.88 -34.08 4.57
CA ARG A 271 23.45 -34.28 3.22
C ARG A 271 23.45 -35.75 2.86
N ASP A 272 23.91 -36.62 3.75
CA ASP A 272 23.78 -38.07 3.60
C ASP A 272 22.64 -38.61 4.46
N PHE A 273 21.40 -38.38 4.01
CA PHE A 273 20.20 -38.85 4.71
C PHE A 273 20.12 -40.38 4.79
N ASN A 274 20.70 -41.10 3.83
CA ASN A 274 20.70 -42.57 3.87
C ASN A 274 21.53 -43.12 5.05
N ALA A 275 22.65 -42.46 5.37
CA ALA A 275 23.51 -42.84 6.50
C ALA A 275 23.04 -42.28 7.85
N TYR A 276 22.26 -41.20 7.85
CA TYR A 276 21.73 -40.55 9.05
C TYR A 276 20.85 -41.51 9.86
N GLU A 277 20.98 -41.53 11.16
CA GLU A 277 20.05 -42.22 12.07
C GLU A 277 19.11 -41.20 12.72
N LEU A 278 17.80 -41.50 12.75
CA LEU A 278 16.79 -40.56 13.29
C LEU A 278 17.13 -40.19 14.74
N GLY A 279 17.16 -38.87 15.01
CA GLY A 279 17.51 -38.31 16.31
C GLY A 279 19.00 -38.15 16.56
N GLU A 280 19.87 -38.45 15.57
CA GLU A 280 21.30 -38.19 15.66
C GLU A 280 21.60 -36.70 15.41
N PHE A 281 22.48 -36.11 16.25
CA PHE A 281 22.97 -34.75 15.96
C PHE A 281 24.03 -34.77 14.86
N VAL A 282 23.95 -33.82 13.95
CA VAL A 282 24.93 -33.61 12.87
C VAL A 282 25.49 -32.19 12.94
N ASP A 283 26.73 -32.01 12.48
CA ASP A 283 27.28 -30.65 12.30
C ASP A 283 26.42 -29.90 11.28
N TRP A 284 26.12 -28.62 11.54
CA TRP A 284 25.32 -27.79 10.64
C TRP A 284 25.86 -27.76 9.20
N LYS A 285 27.16 -27.96 8.99
CA LYS A 285 27.80 -28.07 7.67
C LYS A 285 27.41 -29.34 6.90
N GLU A 286 26.96 -30.34 7.60
CA GLU A 286 26.46 -31.60 7.04
C GLU A 286 24.94 -31.59 6.85
N ALA A 287 24.34 -30.44 7.08
CA ALA A 287 22.92 -30.15 6.80
C ALA A 287 22.79 -29.27 5.54
N THR A 288 21.63 -29.31 4.89
CA THR A 288 21.32 -28.52 3.70
C THR A 288 19.82 -28.50 3.43
N TYR A 289 19.36 -27.45 2.81
CA TYR A 289 18.00 -27.38 2.24
C TYR A 289 17.99 -27.56 0.71
N LYS A 290 19.17 -27.71 0.08
CA LYS A 290 19.29 -27.79 -1.37
C LYS A 290 19.12 -29.21 -1.87
N PRO A 291 18.27 -29.49 -2.88
CA PRO A 291 17.97 -30.82 -3.35
C PRO A 291 19.16 -31.51 -4.00
N THR A 292 20.12 -30.77 -4.56
CA THR A 292 21.32 -31.30 -5.21
C THR A 292 22.45 -31.71 -4.23
N GLU A 293 22.29 -31.31 -2.95
CA GLU A 293 23.31 -31.55 -1.92
C GLU A 293 22.89 -32.62 -0.91
N THR A 294 21.74 -33.27 -1.10
CA THR A 294 21.21 -34.30 -0.23
C THR A 294 20.70 -35.50 -1.02
N ASN A 295 20.63 -36.66 -0.37
CA ASN A 295 19.93 -37.84 -0.87
C ASN A 295 18.57 -38.07 -0.19
N PHE A 296 18.03 -37.06 0.49
CA PHE A 296 16.67 -37.04 1.04
C PHE A 296 15.63 -37.16 -0.08
N ASN A 297 14.69 -38.10 0.08
CA ASN A 297 13.65 -38.32 -0.95
C ASN A 297 12.35 -37.64 -0.56
N THR A 298 12.09 -36.49 -1.14
CA THR A 298 10.90 -35.66 -0.88
C THR A 298 9.58 -36.41 -1.08
N ALA A 299 9.48 -37.27 -2.11
CA ALA A 299 8.28 -38.05 -2.36
C ALA A 299 7.95 -39.04 -1.25
N LYS A 300 8.94 -39.47 -0.45
CA LYS A 300 8.71 -40.32 0.71
C LYS A 300 8.34 -39.53 1.98
N ALA A 301 8.64 -38.26 2.02
CA ALA A 301 8.30 -37.43 3.18
C ALA A 301 6.79 -37.37 3.47
N VAL A 302 5.94 -37.49 2.43
CA VAL A 302 4.48 -37.56 2.55
C VAL A 302 3.92 -38.99 2.71
N VAL A 303 4.78 -40.00 2.79
CA VAL A 303 4.37 -41.41 2.94
C VAL A 303 4.55 -41.86 4.38
N PRO A 304 3.46 -42.05 5.15
CA PRO A 304 3.54 -42.41 6.56
C PRO A 304 4.44 -43.62 6.84
N GLY A 305 5.30 -43.50 7.85
CA GLY A 305 6.20 -44.59 8.34
C GLY A 305 7.48 -44.76 7.55
N THR A 306 7.74 -44.02 6.49
CA THR A 306 9.05 -43.93 5.88
C THR A 306 10.01 -43.15 6.78
N LYS A 307 11.32 -43.34 6.60
CA LYS A 307 12.34 -42.63 7.37
C LYS A 307 12.25 -41.10 7.13
N GLU A 308 12.00 -40.72 5.87
CA GLU A 308 11.83 -39.33 5.47
C GLU A 308 10.61 -38.70 6.13
N ASN A 309 9.47 -39.41 6.20
CA ASN A 309 8.28 -38.94 6.89
C ASN A 309 8.50 -38.81 8.40
N GLN A 310 9.13 -39.79 9.03
CA GLN A 310 9.45 -39.72 10.46
C GLN A 310 10.38 -38.53 10.77
N TYR A 311 11.36 -38.27 9.92
CA TYR A 311 12.22 -37.10 10.04
C TYR A 311 11.42 -35.78 9.91
N LEU A 312 10.55 -35.70 8.91
CA LEU A 312 9.70 -34.52 8.72
C LEU A 312 8.81 -34.27 9.93
N MET A 313 8.18 -35.32 10.49
CA MET A 313 7.35 -35.19 11.68
C MET A 313 8.15 -34.72 12.90
N MET A 314 9.37 -35.20 13.12
CA MET A 314 10.26 -34.66 14.17
C MET A 314 10.58 -33.17 13.96
N THR A 315 10.81 -32.77 12.70
CA THR A 315 11.09 -31.37 12.38
C THR A 315 9.86 -30.47 12.57
N ILE A 316 8.67 -30.99 12.28
CA ILE A 316 7.39 -30.29 12.55
C ILE A 316 7.16 -30.19 14.06
N GLU A 317 7.49 -31.20 14.86
CA GLU A 317 7.39 -31.17 16.32
C GLU A 317 8.24 -30.05 16.92
N ASP A 318 9.54 -29.95 16.54
CA ASP A 318 10.43 -28.88 17.00
C ASP A 318 9.91 -27.48 16.59
N LEU A 319 9.38 -27.33 15.36
CA LEU A 319 8.76 -26.09 14.92
C LEU A 319 7.51 -25.77 15.75
N ALA A 320 6.65 -26.78 15.99
CA ALA A 320 5.40 -26.60 16.74
C ALA A 320 5.63 -26.15 18.18
N GLU A 321 6.71 -26.65 18.84
CA GLU A 321 7.10 -26.18 20.17
C GLU A 321 7.37 -24.66 20.18
N GLN A 322 8.06 -24.14 19.18
CA GLN A 322 8.35 -22.71 19.08
C GLN A 322 7.11 -21.88 18.73
N LEU A 323 6.28 -22.36 17.83
CA LEU A 323 5.01 -21.71 17.50
C LEU A 323 4.02 -21.72 18.66
N GLN A 324 4.06 -22.77 19.52
CA GLN A 324 3.26 -22.80 20.75
C GLN A 324 3.72 -21.71 21.74
N ILE A 325 5.03 -21.51 21.89
CA ILE A 325 5.55 -20.40 22.74
C ILE A 325 5.05 -19.06 22.21
N LEU A 326 5.05 -18.85 20.89
CA LEU A 326 4.50 -17.62 20.28
C LEU A 326 2.99 -17.48 20.56
N GLN A 327 2.22 -18.58 20.38
CA GLN A 327 0.77 -18.58 20.67
C GLN A 327 0.48 -18.28 22.13
N ASP A 328 1.20 -18.89 23.07
CA ASP A 328 1.05 -18.68 24.52
C ASP A 328 1.36 -17.23 24.93
N ASN A 329 2.15 -16.53 24.12
CA ASN A 329 2.47 -15.11 24.29
C ASN A 329 1.59 -14.16 23.46
N GLY A 330 0.54 -14.67 22.80
CA GLY A 330 -0.38 -13.88 21.99
C GLY A 330 0.26 -13.27 20.74
N VAL A 331 1.26 -13.93 20.15
CA VAL A 331 2.00 -13.44 18.98
C VAL A 331 1.44 -14.07 17.69
N PRO A 332 0.69 -13.33 16.85
CA PRO A 332 0.31 -13.79 15.53
C PRO A 332 1.51 -13.76 14.58
N VAL A 333 1.59 -14.72 13.68
CA VAL A 333 2.69 -14.86 12.72
C VAL A 333 2.19 -14.94 11.28
N ILE A 334 2.66 -14.05 10.42
CA ILE A 334 2.52 -14.22 8.96
C ILE A 334 3.51 -15.32 8.57
N PHE A 335 3.03 -16.57 8.48
CA PHE A 335 3.86 -17.76 8.34
C PHE A 335 4.02 -18.18 6.87
N ARG A 336 5.25 -18.27 6.42
CA ARG A 336 5.62 -18.53 5.02
C ARG A 336 6.50 -19.78 4.90
N PRO A 337 5.94 -20.98 5.15
CA PRO A 337 6.67 -22.24 5.00
C PRO A 337 6.84 -22.62 3.52
N TYR A 338 7.77 -23.52 3.23
CA TYR A 338 7.98 -24.13 1.92
C TYR A 338 8.01 -23.11 0.75
N HIS A 339 8.57 -21.93 1.01
CA HIS A 339 8.61 -20.84 0.04
C HIS A 339 9.44 -21.18 -1.21
N GLU A 340 9.27 -20.40 -2.28
CA GLU A 340 9.98 -20.53 -3.57
C GLU A 340 9.94 -21.95 -4.19
N ALA A 341 8.86 -22.68 -3.97
CA ALA A 341 8.75 -24.08 -4.33
C ALA A 341 9.01 -24.36 -5.81
N GLU A 342 8.41 -23.56 -6.70
CA GLU A 342 8.51 -23.76 -8.14
C GLU A 342 9.92 -23.50 -8.70
N GLY A 343 10.73 -22.67 -8.00
CA GLY A 343 12.09 -22.34 -8.38
C GLY A 343 12.16 -21.70 -9.80
N ASN A 344 12.86 -22.38 -10.72
CA ASN A 344 12.95 -21.91 -12.11
C ASN A 344 11.79 -22.38 -13.01
N GLY A 345 10.71 -22.86 -12.43
CA GLY A 345 9.52 -23.35 -13.13
C GLY A 345 9.56 -24.85 -13.42
N GLY A 346 8.41 -25.37 -13.83
CA GLY A 346 8.21 -26.79 -14.14
C GLY A 346 7.25 -27.48 -13.19
N LEU A 347 6.69 -28.62 -13.59
CA LEU A 347 5.67 -29.35 -12.81
C LEU A 347 6.23 -30.47 -11.94
N ASN A 348 7.40 -31.00 -12.31
CA ASN A 348 7.94 -32.22 -11.69
C ASN A 348 9.17 -31.92 -10.82
N GLY A 349 9.40 -30.65 -10.46
CA GLY A 349 10.52 -30.24 -9.61
C GLY A 349 11.86 -30.03 -10.31
N GLU A 350 11.88 -29.99 -11.65
CA GLU A 350 13.10 -29.81 -12.42
C GLU A 350 13.79 -28.47 -12.16
N GLY A 351 12.99 -27.44 -11.80
CA GLY A 351 13.47 -26.10 -11.48
C GLY A 351 13.71 -25.83 -10.00
N ALA A 352 13.42 -26.79 -9.12
CA ALA A 352 13.43 -26.60 -7.67
C ALA A 352 14.78 -26.15 -7.11
N TRP A 353 14.75 -25.14 -6.24
CA TRP A 353 15.92 -24.68 -5.48
C TRP A 353 16.03 -25.35 -4.13
N PHE A 354 14.91 -25.85 -3.62
CA PHE A 354 14.76 -26.43 -2.29
C PHE A 354 14.25 -27.89 -2.38
N TRP A 355 14.61 -28.72 -1.39
CA TRP A 355 14.24 -30.14 -1.40
C TRP A 355 12.73 -30.35 -1.35
N TRP A 356 11.95 -29.48 -0.67
CA TRP A 356 10.50 -29.62 -0.53
C TRP A 356 9.74 -29.49 -1.85
N ALA A 357 10.37 -29.01 -2.88
CA ALA A 357 9.80 -28.91 -4.22
C ALA A 357 10.33 -29.93 -5.22
N SER A 358 11.39 -30.67 -4.86
CA SER A 358 12.13 -31.53 -5.82
C SER A 358 11.33 -32.72 -6.36
N ALA A 359 10.21 -33.06 -5.74
CA ALA A 359 9.32 -34.13 -6.21
C ALA A 359 8.10 -33.60 -6.99
N GLY A 360 8.05 -32.31 -7.28
CA GLY A 360 7.02 -31.65 -8.11
C GLY A 360 5.77 -31.21 -7.36
N ALA A 361 4.89 -30.52 -8.09
CA ALA A 361 3.74 -29.80 -7.57
C ALA A 361 2.77 -30.67 -6.74
N GLU A 362 2.48 -31.89 -7.18
CA GLU A 362 1.54 -32.77 -6.47
C GLU A 362 2.06 -33.22 -5.11
N VAL A 363 3.36 -33.51 -4.99
CA VAL A 363 3.96 -33.85 -3.70
C VAL A 363 4.11 -32.63 -2.81
N TYR A 364 4.40 -31.47 -3.41
CA TYR A 364 4.43 -30.20 -2.70
C TYR A 364 3.11 -29.88 -2.01
N LYS A 365 1.98 -30.00 -2.72
CA LYS A 365 0.66 -29.80 -2.13
C LYS A 365 0.36 -30.78 -0.99
N GLN A 366 0.83 -32.04 -1.09
CA GLN A 366 0.72 -33.00 0.00
C GLN A 366 1.59 -32.63 1.21
N LEU A 367 2.77 -32.03 0.99
CA LEU A 367 3.60 -31.50 2.09
C LEU A 367 2.92 -30.31 2.78
N TRP A 368 2.30 -29.44 1.99
CA TRP A 368 1.56 -28.28 2.51
C TRP A 368 0.36 -28.72 3.36
N ASP A 369 -0.47 -29.61 2.82
CA ASP A 369 -1.62 -30.18 3.52
C ASP A 369 -1.24 -30.90 4.81
N LEU A 370 -0.13 -31.68 4.77
CA LEU A 370 0.41 -32.36 5.96
C LEU A 370 0.83 -31.32 7.02
N LEU A 371 1.58 -30.29 6.65
CA LEU A 371 2.03 -29.26 7.60
C LEU A 371 0.85 -28.48 8.17
N TYR A 372 -0.07 -28.04 7.30
CA TYR A 372 -1.28 -27.33 7.71
C TYR A 372 -2.08 -28.14 8.73
N THR A 373 -2.38 -29.41 8.41
CA THR A 373 -3.16 -30.30 9.29
C THR A 373 -2.41 -30.57 10.62
N GLU A 374 -1.12 -30.86 10.56
CA GLU A 374 -0.37 -31.12 11.80
C GLU A 374 -0.32 -29.90 12.71
N LEU A 375 -0.02 -28.70 12.18
CA LEU A 375 0.07 -27.50 13.01
C LEU A 375 -1.30 -27.08 13.55
N THR A 376 -2.33 -27.07 12.72
CA THR A 376 -3.66 -26.59 13.13
C THR A 376 -4.44 -27.63 13.92
N GLU A 377 -4.55 -28.90 13.43
CA GLU A 377 -5.43 -29.91 14.02
C GLU A 377 -4.74 -30.75 15.08
N THR A 378 -3.44 -31.10 14.89
CA THR A 378 -2.72 -31.99 15.82
C THR A 378 -2.11 -31.19 16.98
N TYR A 379 -1.44 -30.06 16.68
CA TYR A 379 -0.79 -29.23 17.70
C TYR A 379 -1.70 -28.09 18.19
N GLY A 380 -2.82 -27.78 17.51
CA GLY A 380 -3.76 -26.73 17.92
C GLY A 380 -3.14 -25.32 17.87
N LEU A 381 -2.35 -25.06 16.85
CA LEU A 381 -1.69 -23.77 16.63
C LEU A 381 -2.57 -22.90 15.72
N HIS A 382 -3.17 -21.88 16.32
CA HIS A 382 -4.18 -21.01 15.70
C HIS A 382 -3.70 -19.56 15.59
N ASN A 383 -2.39 -19.32 15.74
CA ASN A 383 -1.77 -17.99 15.65
C ASN A 383 -1.07 -17.74 14.30
N LEU A 384 -1.42 -18.47 13.25
CA LEU A 384 -0.75 -18.42 11.94
C LEU A 384 -1.65 -17.77 10.88
N ILE A 385 -1.07 -16.88 10.06
CA ILE A 385 -1.62 -16.40 8.79
C ILE A 385 -0.80 -17.05 7.68
N TRP A 386 -1.41 -17.99 6.96
CA TRP A 386 -0.75 -18.86 6.01
C TRP A 386 -0.40 -18.14 4.71
N THR A 387 0.89 -18.03 4.41
CA THR A 387 1.39 -17.31 3.24
C THR A 387 2.07 -18.28 2.28
N TYR A 388 1.46 -18.45 1.10
CA TYR A 388 2.00 -19.23 0.00
C TYR A 388 2.82 -18.34 -0.92
N ASN A 389 4.05 -18.76 -1.25
CA ASN A 389 4.93 -18.03 -2.16
C ASN A 389 4.78 -18.57 -3.60
N SER A 390 4.36 -17.70 -4.52
CA SER A 390 4.08 -18.05 -5.93
C SER A 390 4.99 -17.29 -6.89
N TYR A 391 5.10 -17.85 -8.10
CA TYR A 391 5.62 -17.15 -9.29
C TYR A 391 4.51 -16.98 -10.33
N THR A 392 4.86 -16.48 -11.52
CA THR A 392 3.91 -16.22 -12.62
C THR A 392 4.26 -17.03 -13.88
N TYR A 393 4.81 -18.23 -13.69
CA TYR A 393 4.97 -19.19 -14.77
C TYR A 393 3.61 -19.79 -15.15
N HIS A 394 3.48 -20.28 -16.37
CA HIS A 394 2.27 -21.02 -16.79
C HIS A 394 2.01 -22.29 -15.96
N THR A 395 3.01 -22.78 -15.22
CA THR A 395 2.96 -23.91 -14.31
C THR A 395 2.57 -23.53 -12.88
N SER A 396 2.66 -22.25 -12.51
CA SER A 396 2.43 -21.78 -11.14
C SER A 396 1.06 -22.15 -10.56
N PRO A 397 -0.06 -22.09 -11.31
CA PRO A 397 -1.36 -22.52 -10.77
C PRO A 397 -1.42 -23.97 -10.29
N ALA A 398 -0.58 -24.86 -10.83
CA ALA A 398 -0.54 -26.24 -10.39
C ALA A 398 0.12 -26.47 -9.03
N TRP A 399 0.91 -25.50 -8.58
CA TRP A 399 1.61 -25.52 -7.29
C TRP A 399 0.76 -24.94 -6.15
N TYR A 400 -0.28 -24.18 -6.47
CA TYR A 400 -1.13 -23.52 -5.49
C TYR A 400 -1.87 -24.54 -4.61
N PRO A 401 -1.73 -24.47 -3.25
CA PRO A 401 -2.37 -25.46 -2.36
C PRO A 401 -3.90 -25.39 -2.36
N GLY A 402 -4.46 -24.21 -2.48
CA GLY A 402 -5.90 -23.95 -2.46
C GLY A 402 -6.29 -22.80 -1.54
N ASP A 403 -7.44 -22.17 -1.80
CA ASP A 403 -7.94 -21.02 -1.04
C ASP A 403 -8.31 -21.37 0.41
N ASP A 404 -8.51 -22.63 0.70
CA ASP A 404 -8.85 -23.16 2.02
C ASP A 404 -7.64 -23.35 2.94
N GLN A 405 -6.43 -23.20 2.42
CA GLN A 405 -5.18 -23.32 3.19
C GLN A 405 -4.20 -22.15 2.98
N VAL A 406 -4.61 -21.11 2.26
CA VAL A 406 -3.77 -19.93 1.99
C VAL A 406 -4.54 -18.65 2.31
N ASP A 407 -3.94 -17.78 3.11
CA ASP A 407 -4.48 -16.46 3.47
C ASP A 407 -3.87 -15.34 2.65
N ILE A 408 -2.57 -15.44 2.34
CA ILE A 408 -1.80 -14.44 1.58
C ILE A 408 -1.01 -15.13 0.48
N VAL A 409 -0.97 -14.54 -0.72
CA VAL A 409 -0.07 -14.95 -1.79
C VAL A 409 1.18 -14.07 -1.77
N GLY A 410 2.33 -14.68 -1.57
CA GLY A 410 3.63 -14.02 -1.55
C GLY A 410 4.34 -14.07 -2.91
N TYR A 411 5.23 -13.11 -3.14
CA TYR A 411 6.17 -13.08 -4.27
C TYR A 411 7.54 -12.59 -3.81
N ASP A 412 8.60 -13.30 -4.22
CA ASP A 412 9.98 -12.92 -3.90
C ASP A 412 10.61 -12.21 -5.11
N LYS A 413 10.80 -10.89 -4.98
CA LYS A 413 11.21 -9.98 -6.05
C LYS A 413 12.73 -9.76 -6.04
N TYR A 414 13.47 -10.50 -6.84
CA TYR A 414 14.93 -10.34 -7.02
C TYR A 414 15.28 -9.90 -8.45
N ASN A 415 14.68 -8.80 -8.93
CA ASN A 415 14.80 -8.33 -10.31
C ASN A 415 15.93 -7.31 -10.56
N THR A 416 16.76 -7.04 -9.58
CA THR A 416 17.96 -6.19 -9.75
C THR A 416 19.15 -7.00 -10.27
N ILE A 417 19.30 -8.24 -9.80
CA ILE A 417 20.34 -9.17 -10.26
C ILE A 417 19.78 -10.21 -11.23
N TYR A 418 18.66 -10.84 -10.86
CA TYR A 418 18.03 -11.91 -11.63
C TYR A 418 16.88 -11.34 -12.46
N ASN A 419 16.59 -11.95 -13.61
CA ASN A 419 15.46 -11.58 -14.46
C ASN A 419 15.40 -10.08 -14.82
N ARG A 420 16.56 -9.41 -14.83
CA ARG A 420 16.69 -8.03 -15.26
C ARG A 420 16.85 -7.96 -16.76
N HIS A 421 15.92 -7.33 -17.45
CA HIS A 421 15.87 -7.30 -18.92
C HIS A 421 16.07 -5.90 -19.52
N ASP A 422 16.38 -4.89 -18.69
CA ASP A 422 16.59 -3.50 -19.10
C ASP A 422 18.02 -3.19 -19.59
N GLY A 423 18.92 -4.18 -19.53
CA GLY A 423 20.32 -4.05 -19.95
C GLY A 423 21.20 -3.27 -18.96
N LEU A 424 20.66 -2.90 -17.80
CA LEU A 424 21.41 -2.21 -16.74
C LEU A 424 22.08 -3.23 -15.81
N SER A 425 23.09 -2.78 -15.05
CA SER A 425 23.72 -3.57 -13.99
C SER A 425 24.28 -2.65 -12.91
N GLY A 426 24.35 -3.13 -11.66
CA GLY A 426 24.90 -2.39 -10.54
C GLY A 426 24.09 -1.15 -10.12
N VAL A 427 22.84 -1.06 -10.53
CA VAL A 427 21.90 -0.01 -10.14
C VAL A 427 20.57 -0.65 -9.73
N PRO A 428 19.84 -0.06 -8.77
CA PRO A 428 18.54 -0.56 -8.34
C PRO A 428 17.53 -0.70 -9.47
N ASN A 429 16.67 -1.70 -9.38
CA ASN A 429 15.48 -1.83 -10.23
C ASN A 429 14.22 -1.51 -9.42
N GLU A 430 13.82 -0.25 -9.41
CA GLU A 430 12.72 0.29 -8.62
C GLU A 430 11.32 0.03 -9.25
N ASP A 431 11.21 -0.89 -10.20
CA ASP A 431 9.95 -1.28 -10.86
C ASP A 431 8.97 -1.88 -9.82
N ALA A 432 7.73 -1.44 -9.83
CA ALA A 432 6.66 -1.96 -8.96
C ALA A 432 6.13 -3.32 -9.42
N ILE A 433 6.58 -3.82 -10.57
CA ILE A 433 6.20 -5.10 -11.18
C ILE A 433 4.69 -5.38 -11.16
N SER A 434 3.91 -4.36 -11.49
CA SER A 434 2.44 -4.39 -11.44
C SER A 434 1.82 -5.52 -12.26
N SER A 435 2.42 -5.89 -13.40
CA SER A 435 1.92 -7.02 -14.19
C SER A 435 2.03 -8.36 -13.45
N ILE A 436 3.06 -8.53 -12.61
CA ILE A 436 3.20 -9.71 -11.74
C ILE A 436 2.18 -9.63 -10.61
N PHE A 437 2.05 -8.47 -9.97
CA PHE A 437 1.07 -8.25 -8.91
C PHE A 437 -0.35 -8.67 -9.33
N TYR A 438 -0.84 -8.17 -10.47
CA TYR A 438 -2.19 -8.50 -10.93
C TYR A 438 -2.34 -9.96 -11.38
N GLN A 439 -1.30 -10.59 -11.95
CA GLN A 439 -1.34 -12.03 -12.23
C GLN A 439 -1.47 -12.88 -10.95
N LEU A 440 -0.90 -12.41 -9.83
CA LEU A 440 -1.06 -13.08 -8.53
C LEU A 440 -2.42 -12.80 -7.91
N VAL A 441 -3.00 -11.61 -8.11
CA VAL A 441 -4.40 -11.33 -7.76
C VAL A 441 -5.34 -12.27 -8.53
N ASP A 442 -5.12 -12.43 -9.84
CA ASP A 442 -5.92 -13.32 -10.69
C ASP A 442 -5.79 -14.80 -10.30
N LEU A 443 -4.67 -15.23 -9.71
CA LEU A 443 -4.47 -16.62 -9.26
C LEU A 443 -5.54 -17.07 -8.26
N THR A 444 -6.10 -16.14 -7.49
CA THR A 444 -7.11 -16.39 -6.45
C THR A 444 -8.45 -15.69 -6.72
N ASP A 445 -8.70 -15.29 -7.97
CA ASP A 445 -9.87 -14.48 -8.35
C ASP A 445 -10.05 -13.24 -7.45
N GLY A 446 -8.95 -12.62 -7.00
CA GLY A 446 -8.93 -11.43 -6.14
C GLY A 446 -9.35 -11.66 -4.68
N THR A 447 -9.49 -12.90 -4.24
CA THR A 447 -9.98 -13.23 -2.88
C THR A 447 -8.90 -13.20 -1.81
N LYS A 448 -7.62 -13.19 -2.18
CA LYS A 448 -6.48 -13.18 -1.27
C LYS A 448 -5.62 -11.93 -1.46
N MET A 449 -5.02 -11.46 -0.37
CA MET A 449 -4.04 -10.39 -0.42
C MET A 449 -2.76 -10.87 -1.09
N VAL A 450 -2.05 -9.94 -1.78
CA VAL A 450 -0.77 -10.21 -2.44
C VAL A 450 0.32 -9.38 -1.80
N ALA A 451 1.44 -10.00 -1.44
CA ALA A 451 2.54 -9.37 -0.72
C ALA A 451 3.90 -9.60 -1.40
N MET A 452 4.80 -8.64 -1.27
CA MET A 452 6.20 -8.79 -1.66
C MET A 452 6.97 -9.36 -0.45
N THR A 453 6.98 -10.70 -0.35
CA THR A 453 7.45 -11.43 0.84
C THR A 453 8.95 -11.38 1.03
N GLU A 454 9.70 -11.30 -0.06
CA GLU A 454 11.11 -10.94 -0.09
C GLU A 454 11.38 -10.00 -1.27
N ASN A 455 12.40 -9.17 -1.15
CA ASN A 455 12.86 -8.39 -2.29
C ASN A 455 14.32 -7.94 -2.15
N ASP A 456 14.95 -7.65 -3.30
CA ASP A 456 16.23 -6.97 -3.35
C ASP A 456 16.05 -5.44 -3.33
N THR A 457 15.44 -4.85 -4.33
CA THR A 457 15.14 -3.42 -4.41
C THR A 457 13.71 -3.14 -4.01
N VAL A 458 13.48 -2.16 -3.13
CA VAL A 458 12.15 -1.64 -2.82
C VAL A 458 11.68 -0.77 -4.00
N PRO A 459 10.48 -0.98 -4.54
CA PRO A 459 9.94 -0.12 -5.59
C PRO A 459 9.85 1.34 -5.15
N SER A 460 10.03 2.28 -6.09
CA SER A 460 9.85 3.69 -5.76
C SER A 460 8.39 4.03 -5.47
N LEU A 461 8.15 5.02 -4.60
CA LEU A 461 6.82 5.53 -4.31
C LEU A 461 6.07 5.91 -5.59
N GLN A 462 6.77 6.57 -6.53
CA GLN A 462 6.19 6.94 -7.82
C GLN A 462 5.71 5.72 -8.60
N ASN A 463 6.53 4.65 -8.69
CA ASN A 463 6.13 3.45 -9.42
C ASN A 463 4.96 2.73 -8.73
N LEU A 464 4.98 2.59 -7.40
CA LEU A 464 3.87 1.99 -6.65
C LEU A 464 2.54 2.71 -6.91
N THR A 465 2.54 4.03 -6.82
CA THR A 465 1.30 4.84 -6.93
C THR A 465 0.82 5.01 -8.39
N GLU A 466 1.74 5.20 -9.35
CA GLU A 466 1.38 5.31 -10.77
C GLU A 466 0.88 3.99 -11.35
N GLU A 467 1.49 2.87 -10.96
CA GLU A 467 1.14 1.53 -11.44
C GLU A 467 0.02 0.88 -10.64
N LYS A 468 -0.38 1.49 -9.51
CA LYS A 468 -1.43 0.97 -8.61
C LYS A 468 -1.19 -0.49 -8.20
N ALA A 469 0.08 -0.87 -8.03
CA ALA A 469 0.45 -2.19 -7.52
C ALA A 469 0.23 -2.22 -6.01
N GLY A 470 -0.92 -2.76 -5.60
CA GLY A 470 -1.39 -2.74 -4.21
C GLY A 470 -0.72 -3.78 -3.31
N TRP A 471 0.59 -3.98 -3.42
CA TRP A 471 1.34 -4.89 -2.55
C TRP A 471 1.05 -4.62 -1.08
N LEU A 472 0.66 -5.66 -0.33
CA LEU A 472 0.35 -5.55 1.09
C LEU A 472 1.56 -5.05 1.90
N TYR A 473 2.73 -5.62 1.64
CA TYR A 473 3.99 -5.19 2.24
C TYR A 473 5.17 -5.47 1.31
N PHE A 474 6.31 -4.84 1.60
CA PHE A 474 7.62 -5.20 1.09
C PHE A 474 8.52 -5.63 2.24
N CYS A 475 9.47 -6.55 1.99
CA CYS A 475 10.39 -7.04 3.02
C CYS A 475 11.77 -7.35 2.42
N PRO A 476 12.66 -6.33 2.27
CA PRO A 476 13.97 -6.52 1.68
C PRO A 476 14.77 -7.59 2.41
N TRP A 477 15.54 -8.36 1.63
CA TRP A 477 16.53 -9.26 2.20
C TRP A 477 17.60 -8.46 2.95
N TYR A 478 18.25 -9.06 3.91
CA TYR A 478 19.24 -8.40 4.77
C TYR A 478 20.55 -8.05 4.04
N GLY A 479 21.43 -7.34 4.74
CA GLY A 479 22.77 -7.03 4.32
C GLY A 479 22.83 -6.10 3.11
N GLU A 480 23.54 -6.49 2.06
CA GLU A 480 23.75 -5.65 0.89
C GLU A 480 22.45 -5.36 0.11
N HIS A 481 21.46 -6.26 0.16
CA HIS A 481 20.17 -6.07 -0.51
C HIS A 481 19.39 -4.86 0.04
N LEU A 482 19.63 -4.48 1.30
CA LEU A 482 19.10 -3.25 1.85
C LEU A 482 20.11 -2.10 1.76
N MET A 483 21.34 -2.32 2.27
CA MET A 483 22.27 -1.25 2.63
C MET A 483 23.17 -0.79 1.47
N SER A 484 23.24 -1.54 0.38
CA SER A 484 24.03 -1.18 -0.78
C SER A 484 23.23 -0.32 -1.77
N SER A 485 23.85 0.76 -2.27
CA SER A 485 23.27 1.58 -3.34
C SER A 485 23.16 0.85 -4.70
N ALA A 486 23.71 -0.36 -4.82
CA ALA A 486 23.47 -1.22 -5.97
C ALA A 486 22.05 -1.80 -5.97
N PHE A 487 21.42 -1.90 -4.80
CA PHE A 487 20.06 -2.43 -4.61
C PHE A 487 19.05 -1.34 -4.22
N ASN A 488 19.42 -0.40 -3.35
CA ASN A 488 18.50 0.62 -2.90
C ASN A 488 19.16 2.00 -2.84
N TYR A 489 18.54 2.99 -3.48
CA TYR A 489 18.98 4.37 -3.32
C TYR A 489 18.50 4.91 -1.96
N PRO A 490 19.42 5.44 -1.12
CA PRO A 490 19.03 6.04 0.17
C PRO A 490 17.95 7.13 0.06
N ALA A 491 17.96 7.91 -1.04
CA ALA A 491 16.94 8.93 -1.28
C ALA A 491 15.55 8.34 -1.52
N THR A 492 15.46 7.22 -2.26
CA THR A 492 14.20 6.51 -2.50
C THR A 492 13.64 5.93 -1.21
N LEU A 493 14.47 5.23 -0.42
CA LEU A 493 14.04 4.70 0.88
C LEU A 493 13.56 5.81 1.82
N LYS A 494 14.28 6.93 1.87
CA LYS A 494 13.87 8.07 2.70
C LYS A 494 12.51 8.62 2.25
N THR A 495 12.28 8.79 0.95
CA THR A 495 11.01 9.25 0.42
C THR A 495 9.86 8.28 0.74
N LEU A 496 10.12 6.97 0.61
CA LEU A 496 9.15 5.93 0.93
C LEU A 496 8.74 5.96 2.40
N TYR A 497 9.71 5.87 3.32
CA TYR A 497 9.45 5.80 4.77
C TYR A 497 8.89 7.10 5.37
N GLN A 498 8.93 8.21 4.63
CA GLN A 498 8.37 9.50 5.03
C GLN A 498 7.06 9.85 4.32
N SER A 499 6.51 8.92 3.54
CA SER A 499 5.24 9.12 2.81
C SER A 499 4.07 8.55 3.58
N ASP A 500 2.92 9.18 3.50
CA ASP A 500 1.66 8.67 4.06
C ASP A 500 1.18 7.36 3.40
N TYR A 501 1.78 6.94 2.30
CA TYR A 501 1.45 5.69 1.61
C TYR A 501 2.12 4.47 2.25
N VAL A 502 3.24 4.64 2.94
CA VAL A 502 4.03 3.55 3.55
C VAL A 502 3.84 3.57 5.07
N ILE A 503 3.30 2.49 5.59
CA ILE A 503 3.09 2.33 7.04
C ILE A 503 4.40 1.89 7.69
N THR A 504 4.82 2.61 8.71
CA THR A 504 6.01 2.34 9.53
C THR A 504 5.63 1.90 10.95
N LEU A 505 6.58 1.43 11.75
CA LEU A 505 6.32 0.85 13.07
C LEU A 505 5.53 1.78 14.00
N ASP A 506 5.86 3.07 14.01
CA ASP A 506 5.20 4.08 14.85
C ASP A 506 3.80 4.49 14.36
N GLU A 507 3.38 3.99 13.19
CA GLU A 507 2.07 4.24 12.59
C GLU A 507 1.12 3.04 12.72
N LEU A 508 1.62 1.90 13.23
CA LEU A 508 0.77 0.75 13.50
C LEU A 508 -0.21 1.05 14.65
N PRO A 509 -1.47 0.61 14.54
CA PRO A 509 -2.38 0.60 15.68
C PRO A 509 -1.88 -0.39 16.74
N ASP A 510 -2.46 -0.33 17.94
CA ASP A 510 -2.24 -1.37 18.95
C ASP A 510 -2.91 -2.68 18.48
N LEU A 511 -2.11 -3.59 17.96
CA LEU A 511 -2.55 -4.90 17.48
C LEU A 511 -2.59 -5.96 18.59
N ASN A 512 -2.10 -5.65 19.80
CA ASN A 512 -2.01 -6.57 20.95
C ASN A 512 -2.93 -6.16 22.11
N GLY A 513 -3.67 -5.06 21.98
CA GLY A 513 -4.62 -4.58 22.99
C GLY A 513 -5.81 -5.52 23.13
N ASP A 514 -6.45 -5.48 24.32
CA ASP A 514 -7.60 -6.31 24.73
C ASP A 514 -8.83 -6.16 23.81
N GLY A 515 -8.69 -6.49 22.53
CA GLY A 515 -9.80 -6.61 21.57
C GLY A 515 -10.74 -5.40 21.54
N GLU A 516 -10.23 -4.17 21.46
CA GLU A 516 -11.09 -3.07 21.00
C GLU A 516 -11.50 -3.41 19.54
N ALA A 517 -12.80 -3.43 19.33
CA ALA A 517 -13.36 -3.64 17.99
C ALA A 517 -12.65 -2.72 16.98
N PRO A 518 -12.38 -3.20 15.74
CA PRO A 518 -11.69 -2.40 14.72
C PRO A 518 -12.28 -1.00 14.68
N SER A 519 -11.42 0.02 14.64
CA SER A 519 -11.89 1.41 14.61
C SER A 519 -12.67 1.67 13.34
N ALA A 520 -13.84 2.26 13.46
CA ALA A 520 -14.57 2.71 12.29
C ALA A 520 -13.84 3.92 11.66
N SER A 521 -13.92 4.04 10.33
CA SER A 521 -13.34 5.15 9.57
C SER A 521 -14.40 5.91 8.77
N ILE A 522 -14.03 7.08 8.28
CA ILE A 522 -14.90 7.93 7.46
C ILE A 522 -14.20 8.39 6.18
N SER A 523 -14.98 8.65 5.14
CA SER A 523 -14.50 9.26 3.91
C SER A 523 -15.56 10.24 3.37
N PRO A 524 -15.17 11.49 2.99
CA PRO A 524 -13.84 12.10 3.11
C PRO A 524 -13.49 12.47 4.56
N VAL A 525 -12.19 12.67 4.85
CA VAL A 525 -11.72 13.24 6.12
C VAL A 525 -11.56 14.77 6.08
N ASN A 526 -11.63 15.37 4.89
CA ASN A 526 -11.61 16.80 4.67
C ASN A 526 -12.74 17.21 3.72
N ALA A 527 -13.43 18.31 4.02
CA ALA A 527 -14.46 18.88 3.18
C ALA A 527 -14.47 20.40 3.26
N SER A 528 -15.01 21.06 2.24
CA SER A 528 -15.22 22.50 2.22
C SER A 528 -16.72 22.83 2.17
N PHE A 529 -17.12 23.89 2.86
CA PHE A 529 -18.48 24.44 2.81
C PHE A 529 -18.43 25.92 2.51
N ASP A 530 -19.21 26.36 1.54
CA ASP A 530 -19.30 27.77 1.15
C ASP A 530 -20.58 28.41 1.65
N LEU A 531 -20.48 29.56 2.34
CA LEU A 531 -21.63 30.31 2.86
C LEU A 531 -22.39 31.03 1.77
N ALA A 532 -21.85 31.20 0.56
CA ALA A 532 -22.58 31.76 -0.58
C ALA A 532 -23.83 30.92 -0.87
N ALA A 533 -25.01 31.53 -0.89
CA ALA A 533 -26.29 30.82 -0.86
C ALA A 533 -26.54 29.86 -2.03
N ASP A 534 -25.94 30.11 -3.18
CA ASP A 534 -26.01 29.32 -4.40
C ASP A 534 -24.98 28.16 -4.43
N LEU A 535 -23.99 28.19 -3.55
CA LEU A 535 -22.95 27.17 -3.44
C LEU A 535 -23.14 26.24 -2.23
N GLN A 536 -24.08 26.53 -1.34
CA GLN A 536 -24.36 25.73 -0.16
C GLN A 536 -24.85 24.31 -0.53
N GLN A 537 -24.09 23.30 -0.14
CA GLN A 537 -24.43 21.90 -0.35
C GLN A 537 -24.30 21.07 0.94
N ASN A 538 -25.03 19.96 0.99
CA ASN A 538 -24.82 18.97 2.05
C ASN A 538 -23.46 18.29 1.85
N ILE A 539 -22.82 17.88 2.94
CA ILE A 539 -21.58 17.10 2.88
C ILE A 539 -21.90 15.62 3.15
N PRO A 540 -21.80 14.76 2.14
CA PRO A 540 -21.92 13.32 2.34
C PRO A 540 -20.62 12.76 2.94
N VAL A 541 -20.77 11.83 3.88
CA VAL A 541 -19.66 11.12 4.54
C VAL A 541 -20.00 9.63 4.53
N SER A 542 -19.17 8.82 3.93
CA SER A 542 -19.26 7.36 3.96
C SER A 542 -18.58 6.85 5.22
N LEU A 543 -19.17 5.82 5.84
CA LEU A 543 -18.65 5.17 7.04
C LEU A 543 -18.18 3.75 6.69
N THR A 544 -17.01 3.38 7.12
CA THR A 544 -16.56 1.99 7.15
C THR A 544 -16.63 1.51 8.59
N LEU A 545 -17.66 0.75 8.94
CA LEU A 545 -18.06 0.53 10.32
C LEU A 545 -17.33 -0.61 11.04
N HIS A 546 -16.80 -1.59 10.33
CA HIS A 546 -16.12 -2.78 10.88
C HIS A 546 -16.86 -3.41 12.09
N GLY A 547 -18.20 -3.53 11.97
CA GLY A 547 -19.06 -4.05 13.04
C GLY A 547 -19.46 -3.02 14.11
N ASN A 548 -18.92 -1.82 14.10
CA ASN A 548 -19.29 -0.72 14.98
C ASN A 548 -20.63 -0.09 14.56
N GLN A 549 -21.17 0.76 15.45
CA GLN A 549 -22.32 1.60 15.16
C GLN A 549 -21.97 3.05 15.44
N LEU A 550 -22.42 3.97 14.58
CA LEU A 550 -22.32 5.40 14.87
C LEU A 550 -23.13 5.73 16.12
N ALA A 551 -22.46 6.21 17.15
CA ALA A 551 -23.05 6.56 18.43
C ALA A 551 -23.53 8.03 18.49
N SER A 552 -22.66 8.98 18.05
CA SER A 552 -22.97 10.41 18.01
C SER A 552 -21.98 11.14 17.10
N ILE A 553 -22.33 12.38 16.72
CA ILE A 553 -21.44 13.29 16.02
C ILE A 553 -21.35 14.59 16.83
N THR A 554 -20.12 15.12 17.02
CA THR A 554 -19.91 16.35 17.78
C THR A 554 -19.08 17.37 17.01
N ASN A 555 -19.29 18.65 17.31
CA ASN A 555 -18.44 19.76 16.89
C ASN A 555 -18.02 20.53 18.18
N GLY A 556 -16.82 20.25 18.68
CA GLY A 556 -16.44 20.65 20.03
C GLY A 556 -17.43 20.11 21.07
N ASP A 557 -17.95 20.97 21.93
CA ASP A 557 -18.94 20.62 22.95
C ASP A 557 -20.38 20.44 22.44
N TYR A 558 -20.64 20.77 21.18
CA TYR A 558 -21.98 20.65 20.59
C TYR A 558 -22.20 19.27 19.98
N THR A 559 -23.22 18.55 20.48
CA THR A 559 -23.65 17.27 19.88
C THR A 559 -24.70 17.54 18.80
N LEU A 560 -24.40 17.15 17.56
CA LEU A 560 -25.26 17.29 16.40
C LEU A 560 -26.55 16.46 16.56
N GLN A 561 -27.66 17.04 16.12
CA GLN A 561 -28.99 16.42 16.24
C GLN A 561 -29.34 15.64 14.97
N SER A 562 -29.55 14.32 15.10
CA SER A 562 -29.99 13.49 13.98
C SER A 562 -31.36 13.92 13.47
N GLY A 563 -31.51 13.98 12.15
CA GLY A 563 -32.70 14.46 11.45
C GLY A 563 -32.80 15.99 11.32
N GLN A 564 -31.93 16.76 11.97
CA GLN A 564 -31.85 18.23 11.90
C GLN A 564 -30.49 18.67 11.33
N ASP A 565 -29.39 18.33 12.02
CA ASP A 565 -28.04 18.76 11.67
C ASP A 565 -27.38 17.77 10.70
N TYR A 566 -27.78 16.51 10.78
CA TYR A 566 -27.36 15.45 9.85
C TYR A 566 -28.44 14.39 9.68
N THR A 567 -28.30 13.56 8.66
CA THR A 567 -29.07 12.32 8.49
C THR A 567 -28.10 11.15 8.35
N ALA A 568 -28.42 10.01 8.98
CA ALA A 568 -27.63 8.77 8.86
C ALA A 568 -28.51 7.65 8.30
N SER A 569 -27.97 6.84 7.39
CA SER A 569 -28.66 5.68 6.81
C SER A 569 -27.61 4.63 6.40
N GLY A 570 -27.59 3.49 7.07
CA GLY A 570 -26.56 2.46 6.84
C GLY A 570 -25.17 3.06 7.05
N ASP A 571 -24.30 2.88 6.08
CA ASP A 571 -22.91 3.33 6.10
C ASP A 571 -22.72 4.76 5.57
N SER A 572 -23.75 5.59 5.63
CA SER A 572 -23.71 6.97 5.12
C SER A 572 -24.27 7.95 6.12
N VAL A 573 -23.57 9.06 6.30
CA VAL A 573 -24.00 10.26 7.00
C VAL A 573 -24.00 11.42 6.02
N VAL A 574 -25.02 12.29 6.11
CA VAL A 574 -25.07 13.52 5.32
C VAL A 574 -25.21 14.68 6.29
N LEU A 575 -24.18 15.50 6.44
CA LEU A 575 -24.24 16.75 7.18
C LEU A 575 -25.09 17.75 6.42
N SER A 576 -26.08 18.33 7.10
CA SER A 576 -27.03 19.24 6.43
C SER A 576 -26.42 20.63 6.20
N LYS A 577 -26.63 21.18 5.02
CA LYS A 577 -26.22 22.55 4.72
C LYS A 577 -26.88 23.60 5.64
N SER A 578 -28.05 23.29 6.20
CA SER A 578 -28.71 24.16 7.19
C SER A 578 -27.93 24.27 8.48
N TYR A 579 -27.30 23.17 8.94
CA TYR A 579 -26.39 23.19 10.07
C TYR A 579 -25.08 23.89 9.70
N LEU A 580 -24.47 23.49 8.59
CA LEU A 580 -23.17 24.01 8.15
C LEU A 580 -23.21 25.53 7.92
N SER A 581 -24.34 26.08 7.44
CA SER A 581 -24.51 27.51 7.26
C SER A 581 -24.66 28.32 8.57
N THR A 582 -24.81 27.64 9.72
CA THR A 582 -24.80 28.30 11.04
C THR A 582 -23.38 28.50 11.58
N LEU A 583 -22.39 27.82 10.98
CA LEU A 583 -21.02 27.90 11.42
C LEU A 583 -20.36 29.19 10.91
N PRO A 584 -19.67 29.95 11.76
CA PRO A 584 -18.81 31.03 11.33
C PRO A 584 -17.72 30.63 10.35
N LEU A 585 -17.09 31.58 9.68
CA LEU A 585 -15.91 31.36 8.86
C LEU A 585 -14.81 30.71 9.69
N GLY A 586 -14.18 29.64 9.18
CA GLY A 586 -13.08 28.93 9.86
C GLY A 586 -13.10 27.43 9.64
N GLN A 587 -12.22 26.76 10.31
CA GLN A 587 -12.05 25.31 10.24
C GLN A 587 -12.69 24.65 11.48
N TYR A 588 -13.42 23.56 11.24
CA TYR A 588 -14.16 22.82 12.27
C TYR A 588 -13.78 21.33 12.23
N ALA A 589 -13.46 20.77 13.38
CA ALA A 589 -13.22 19.34 13.56
C ALA A 589 -14.52 18.67 14.01
N ILE A 590 -15.22 18.03 13.10
CA ILE A 590 -16.46 17.30 13.40
C ILE A 590 -16.09 15.85 13.69
N THR A 591 -16.31 15.41 14.96
CA THR A 591 -15.91 14.10 15.45
C THR A 591 -17.07 13.12 15.37
N PHE A 592 -16.86 12.00 14.75
CA PHE A 592 -17.76 10.86 14.69
C PHE A 592 -17.39 9.85 15.77
N HIS A 593 -18.29 9.64 16.72
CA HIS A 593 -18.11 8.70 17.83
C HIS A 593 -18.78 7.38 17.49
N PHE A 594 -18.06 6.28 17.69
CA PHE A 594 -18.54 4.94 17.40
C PHE A 594 -18.72 4.10 18.66
N SER A 595 -19.39 2.96 18.56
CA SER A 595 -19.66 2.05 19.69
C SER A 595 -18.40 1.38 20.26
N GLY A 596 -17.29 1.34 19.50
CA GLY A 596 -15.97 0.85 19.89
C GLY A 596 -14.89 1.43 18.98
N GLY A 597 -13.62 1.24 19.34
CA GLY A 597 -12.47 1.75 18.62
C GLY A 597 -12.27 3.26 18.73
N LYS A 598 -11.40 3.82 17.89
CA LYS A 598 -11.08 5.26 17.84
C LYS A 598 -12.18 6.06 17.12
N ASN A 599 -12.38 7.29 17.57
CA ASN A 599 -13.27 8.23 16.87
C ASN A 599 -12.62 8.73 15.58
N ALA A 600 -13.44 8.96 14.53
CA ALA A 600 -12.96 9.57 13.29
C ALA A 600 -13.31 11.06 13.24
N VAL A 601 -12.49 11.85 12.55
CA VAL A 601 -12.65 13.31 12.48
C VAL A 601 -12.74 13.77 11.03
N LEU A 602 -13.80 14.52 10.72
CA LEU A 602 -13.95 15.26 9.48
C LEU A 602 -13.57 16.73 9.70
N ILE A 603 -12.60 17.20 8.96
CA ILE A 603 -12.24 18.62 8.95
C ILE A 603 -13.13 19.34 7.93
N VAL A 604 -13.95 20.29 8.37
CA VAL A 604 -14.77 21.12 7.50
C VAL A 604 -14.21 22.55 7.47
N ASN A 605 -13.82 23.02 6.30
CA ASN A 605 -13.39 24.39 6.08
C ASN A 605 -14.57 25.22 5.59
N VAL A 606 -15.05 26.17 6.41
CA VAL A 606 -16.16 27.09 6.09
C VAL A 606 -15.61 28.41 5.56
N ALA A 607 -15.88 28.70 4.31
CA ALA A 607 -15.50 29.92 3.60
C ALA A 607 -16.76 30.68 3.06
N ASP A 608 -16.60 31.89 2.57
CA ASP A 608 -17.67 32.69 1.92
C ASP A 608 -17.15 33.31 0.62
N SER A 609 -17.43 32.65 -0.50
CA SER A 609 -17.04 33.14 -1.83
C SER A 609 -17.96 34.24 -2.38
N SER A 610 -19.10 34.55 -1.71
CA SER A 610 -19.96 35.69 -2.08
C SER A 610 -19.25 37.02 -1.81
N VAL A 611 -18.25 37.02 -0.93
CA VAL A 611 -17.36 38.16 -0.68
C VAL A 611 -16.19 38.06 -1.65
N SER A 612 -16.19 38.85 -2.70
CA SER A 612 -15.06 38.88 -3.64
C SER A 612 -13.80 39.37 -2.92
N VAL A 613 -12.85 38.46 -2.71
CA VAL A 613 -11.49 38.78 -2.22
C VAL A 613 -10.62 38.95 -3.46
N PRO A 614 -10.05 40.10 -3.71
CA PRO A 614 -9.09 40.29 -4.79
C PRO A 614 -7.86 39.39 -4.52
N ALA A 615 -7.58 38.49 -5.42
CA ALA A 615 -6.41 37.59 -5.28
C ALA A 615 -5.12 38.43 -5.39
N GLY A 616 -4.25 38.37 -4.37
CA GLY A 616 -2.93 38.99 -4.38
C GLY A 616 -2.84 40.39 -3.77
N ASP A 617 -3.87 40.91 -3.09
CA ASP A 617 -3.88 42.25 -2.55
C ASP A 617 -3.14 42.39 -1.20
N LEU A 618 -2.70 41.31 -0.57
CA LEU A 618 -1.95 41.36 0.67
C LEU A 618 -0.67 40.51 0.56
N THR A 619 0.43 41.04 1.11
CA THR A 619 1.67 40.31 1.35
C THR A 619 1.93 40.28 2.85
N ILE A 620 2.29 39.10 3.38
CA ILE A 620 2.67 38.94 4.78
C ILE A 620 4.19 38.81 4.87
N GLN A 621 4.79 39.75 5.55
CA GLN A 621 6.20 39.74 5.89
C GLN A 621 6.36 39.42 7.36
N ALA A 622 7.35 38.61 7.69
CA ALA A 622 7.63 38.25 9.08
C ALA A 622 9.11 38.02 9.35
N PHE A 623 9.47 38.05 10.62
CA PHE A 623 10.74 37.54 11.12
C PHE A 623 10.59 37.11 12.59
N ASN A 624 11.49 36.25 13.09
CA ASN A 624 11.51 35.82 14.49
C ASN A 624 12.38 36.76 15.32
N GLY A 625 11.79 37.43 16.31
CA GLY A 625 12.49 38.31 17.24
C GLY A 625 13.38 37.56 18.23
N ASN A 626 13.12 36.25 18.44
CA ASN A 626 13.97 35.31 19.15
C ASN A 626 14.36 34.18 18.18
N THR A 627 15.66 33.98 17.97
CA THR A 627 16.20 33.02 16.99
C THR A 627 16.93 31.84 17.64
N GLY A 628 16.86 31.70 18.99
CA GLY A 628 17.42 30.56 19.71
C GLY A 628 16.59 29.29 19.43
N ALA A 629 17.24 28.18 19.09
CA ALA A 629 16.57 26.92 18.81
C ALA A 629 15.66 26.45 19.97
N SER A 630 16.11 26.62 21.22
CA SER A 630 15.29 26.37 22.40
C SER A 630 15.00 27.69 23.11
N THR A 631 13.72 27.97 23.36
CA THR A 631 13.29 29.24 23.97
C THR A 631 12.05 29.06 24.83
N ASN A 632 11.94 29.79 25.93
CA ASN A 632 10.71 29.86 26.71
C ASN A 632 9.72 30.93 26.24
N GLY A 633 10.03 31.61 25.12
CA GLY A 633 9.17 32.62 24.51
C GLY A 633 9.42 32.76 23.01
N ILE A 634 8.48 32.34 22.21
CA ILE A 634 8.47 32.53 20.76
C ILE A 634 8.00 33.96 20.47
N ALA A 635 8.70 34.69 19.62
CA ALA A 635 8.46 36.12 19.40
C ALA A 635 8.34 36.49 17.91
N PRO A 636 7.28 36.07 17.21
CA PRO A 636 7.09 36.40 15.81
C PRO A 636 6.71 37.88 15.65
N LYS A 637 7.24 38.51 14.61
CA LYS A 637 6.97 39.89 14.21
C LYS A 637 6.35 39.84 12.82
N PHE A 638 5.22 40.52 12.65
CA PHE A 638 4.45 40.49 11.41
C PHE A 638 4.31 41.89 10.80
N LYS A 639 4.25 41.92 9.49
CA LYS A 639 3.90 43.09 8.72
C LYS A 639 2.92 42.69 7.62
N VAL A 640 1.72 43.24 7.67
CA VAL A 640 0.71 43.08 6.64
C VAL A 640 0.83 44.25 5.68
N VAL A 641 1.06 44.00 4.41
CA VAL A 641 1.20 45.02 3.36
C VAL A 641 0.06 44.88 2.38
N ASN A 642 -0.67 45.95 2.15
CA ASN A 642 -1.66 46.03 1.07
C ASN A 642 -0.90 46.30 -0.24
N THR A 643 -0.77 45.26 -1.08
CA THR A 643 -0.14 45.31 -2.41
C THR A 643 -1.13 45.46 -3.55
N GLY A 644 -2.45 45.46 -3.24
CA GLY A 644 -3.53 45.67 -4.18
C GLY A 644 -3.82 47.15 -4.47
N ASP A 645 -4.84 47.40 -5.24
CA ASP A 645 -5.30 48.71 -5.68
C ASP A 645 -6.54 49.24 -4.91
N SER A 646 -7.04 48.44 -3.97
CA SER A 646 -8.22 48.74 -3.16
C SER A 646 -7.89 48.76 -1.66
N ALA A 647 -8.68 49.47 -0.84
CA ALA A 647 -8.49 49.50 0.60
C ALA A 647 -8.96 48.19 1.23
N VAL A 648 -8.13 47.60 2.09
CA VAL A 648 -8.39 46.36 2.82
C VAL A 648 -8.72 46.64 4.27
N LYS A 649 -9.89 46.19 4.75
CA LYS A 649 -10.27 46.29 6.16
C LYS A 649 -9.48 45.27 6.97
N LEU A 650 -8.76 45.72 7.99
CA LEU A 650 -7.98 44.82 8.85
C LEU A 650 -8.86 43.86 9.64
N SER A 651 -10.09 44.23 10.00
CA SER A 651 -11.04 43.32 10.69
C SER A 651 -11.32 42.01 9.93
N ASP A 652 -11.15 42.03 8.61
CA ASP A 652 -11.42 40.92 7.73
C ASP A 652 -10.16 40.00 7.54
N VAL A 653 -9.00 40.42 8.10
CA VAL A 653 -7.69 39.77 7.95
C VAL A 653 -7.33 38.98 9.18
N LYS A 654 -6.75 37.79 8.99
CA LYS A 654 -6.14 36.96 10.02
C LYS A 654 -4.79 36.47 9.56
N LEU A 655 -3.85 36.29 10.51
CA LEU A 655 -2.53 35.70 10.28
C LEU A 655 -2.36 34.49 11.14
N ARG A 656 -1.71 33.43 10.67
CA ARG A 656 -1.33 32.27 11.49
C ARG A 656 0.16 32.01 11.43
N TYR A 657 0.75 31.84 12.61
CA TYR A 657 2.10 31.37 12.84
C TYR A 657 2.02 29.96 13.43
N TYR A 658 2.58 28.96 12.75
CA TYR A 658 2.49 27.55 13.09
C TYR A 658 3.75 27.07 13.80
N TYR A 659 3.57 26.29 14.86
CA TYR A 659 4.66 25.80 15.73
C TYR A 659 4.24 24.53 16.48
N THR A 660 5.20 23.86 17.10
CA THR A 660 4.97 22.72 18.02
C THR A 660 4.97 23.20 19.47
N ILE A 661 4.00 22.68 20.26
CA ILE A 661 3.89 23.11 21.66
C ILE A 661 4.98 22.48 22.55
N ASP A 662 5.60 21.35 22.16
CA ASP A 662 6.65 20.67 22.90
C ASP A 662 6.29 20.41 24.37
N GLY A 663 5.19 19.74 24.59
CA GLY A 663 4.59 19.47 25.90
C GLY A 663 3.39 20.38 26.18
N GLU A 664 2.23 19.74 26.30
CA GLU A 664 0.92 20.38 26.45
C GLU A 664 0.88 21.21 27.75
N GLN A 665 0.70 22.52 27.61
CA GLN A 665 0.56 23.49 28.68
C GLN A 665 -0.37 24.61 28.23
N ALA A 666 -1.03 25.30 29.19
CA ALA A 666 -1.72 26.52 28.89
C ALA A 666 -0.75 27.58 28.37
N GLN A 667 -1.18 28.37 27.39
CA GLN A 667 -0.32 29.36 26.76
C GLN A 667 -0.91 30.77 26.92
N SER A 668 -0.01 31.76 26.93
CA SER A 668 -0.35 33.18 26.98
C SER A 668 0.39 33.92 25.87
N TYR A 669 -0.27 34.89 25.24
CA TYR A 669 0.34 35.78 24.25
C TYR A 669 0.29 37.24 24.68
N TRP A 670 1.20 38.03 24.15
CA TRP A 670 1.25 39.46 24.36
C TRP A 670 1.45 40.17 23.01
N ILE A 671 0.79 41.32 22.87
CA ILE A 671 1.04 42.26 21.78
C ILE A 671 2.00 43.30 22.36
N ASP A 672 3.28 43.18 22.05
CA ASP A 672 4.34 44.06 22.56
C ASP A 672 4.19 45.45 21.96
N TRP A 673 3.88 45.50 20.66
CA TRP A 673 3.65 46.74 19.93
C TRP A 673 2.89 46.51 18.63
N ALA A 674 2.02 47.45 18.26
CA ALA A 674 1.38 47.44 16.95
C ALA A 674 1.23 48.89 16.43
N SER A 675 1.58 49.10 15.15
CA SER A 675 1.50 50.41 14.51
C SER A 675 0.07 50.99 14.47
N ILE A 676 -0.92 50.11 14.56
CA ILE A 676 -2.36 50.45 14.60
C ILE A 676 -2.93 50.56 16.02
N GLY A 677 -2.04 50.41 17.04
CA GLY A 677 -2.39 50.37 18.47
C GLY A 677 -2.67 48.93 18.95
N ASN A 678 -2.06 48.56 20.09
CA ASN A 678 -2.14 47.21 20.65
C ASN A 678 -3.56 46.73 20.92
N ALA A 679 -4.47 47.64 21.35
CA ALA A 679 -5.89 47.31 21.61
C ALA A 679 -6.66 46.89 20.38
N ASN A 680 -6.16 47.15 19.18
CA ASN A 680 -6.77 46.77 17.92
C ASN A 680 -6.34 45.42 17.39
N VAL A 681 -5.43 44.72 18.11
CA VAL A 681 -4.91 43.39 17.73
C VAL A 681 -5.40 42.35 18.74
N THR A 682 -5.88 41.22 18.23
CA THR A 682 -6.30 40.06 19.02
C THR A 682 -5.44 38.85 18.69
N GLY A 683 -5.33 37.91 19.62
CA GLY A 683 -4.66 36.63 19.39
C GLY A 683 -5.43 35.49 20.01
N LYS A 684 -5.29 34.32 19.43
CA LYS A 684 -5.75 33.07 20.05
C LYS A 684 -4.84 31.91 19.62
N PHE A 685 -4.74 30.92 20.48
CA PHE A 685 -4.09 29.66 20.15
C PHE A 685 -5.11 28.72 19.52
N ILE A 686 -4.70 28.08 18.41
CA ILE A 686 -5.47 27.06 17.74
C ILE A 686 -4.64 25.76 17.79
N LYS A 687 -5.18 24.75 18.46
CA LYS A 687 -4.65 23.39 18.35
C LYS A 687 -5.05 22.83 17.00
N LEU A 688 -4.10 22.36 16.21
CA LEU A 688 -4.40 21.79 14.91
C LEU A 688 -5.12 20.46 15.08
N ALA A 689 -6.21 20.27 14.36
CA ALA A 689 -7.01 19.06 14.42
C ALA A 689 -6.23 17.83 13.88
N ALA A 690 -5.35 18.05 12.90
CA ALA A 690 -4.39 17.10 12.37
C ALA A 690 -2.99 17.69 12.53
N PRO A 691 -2.24 17.33 13.57
CA PRO A 691 -0.84 17.75 13.73
C PRO A 691 0.01 17.27 12.57
N VAL A 692 0.88 18.14 12.08
CA VAL A 692 1.86 17.83 11.03
C VAL A 692 3.27 18.10 11.53
N LYS A 693 4.27 17.64 10.81
CA LYS A 693 5.67 17.87 11.19
C LYS A 693 5.96 19.38 11.30
N GLY A 694 6.37 19.80 12.48
CA GLY A 694 6.67 21.19 12.79
C GLY A 694 5.46 22.06 13.13
N ALA A 695 4.25 21.49 13.23
CA ALA A 695 3.07 22.24 13.66
C ALA A 695 1.99 21.34 14.27
N ASP A 696 1.73 21.54 15.57
CA ASP A 696 0.56 21.02 16.28
C ASP A 696 -0.33 22.16 16.82
N TYR A 697 0.20 23.39 16.81
CA TYR A 697 -0.50 24.62 17.19
C TYR A 697 -0.26 25.75 16.18
N ALA A 698 -1.19 26.72 16.17
CA ALA A 698 -1.01 28.00 15.52
C ALA A 698 -1.36 29.14 16.49
N LEU A 699 -0.57 30.21 16.48
CA LEU A 699 -0.99 31.50 17.01
C LEU A 699 -1.70 32.26 15.89
N GLU A 700 -3.02 32.44 16.00
CA GLU A 700 -3.81 33.28 15.10
C GLU A 700 -3.87 34.71 15.62
N ILE A 701 -3.40 35.65 14.85
CA ILE A 701 -3.51 37.10 15.05
C ILE A 701 -4.69 37.61 14.23
N GLY A 702 -5.60 38.32 14.86
CA GLY A 702 -6.73 38.99 14.22
C GLY A 702 -6.77 40.49 14.60
N PHE A 703 -7.76 41.17 14.08
CA PHE A 703 -7.90 42.62 14.26
C PHE A 703 -9.32 42.96 14.67
N THR A 704 -9.50 43.97 15.52
CA THR A 704 -10.81 44.48 15.90
C THR A 704 -11.42 45.34 14.79
N SER A 705 -12.70 45.60 14.85
CA SER A 705 -13.40 46.51 13.92
C SER A 705 -12.84 47.95 13.95
N SER A 706 -12.15 48.32 15.03
CA SER A 706 -11.49 49.62 15.20
C SER A 706 -10.08 49.71 14.63
N ALA A 707 -9.54 48.58 14.11
CA ALA A 707 -8.21 48.57 13.53
C ALA A 707 -8.06 49.37 12.23
N GLY A 708 -9.21 49.71 11.60
CA GLY A 708 -9.23 50.52 10.37
C GLY A 708 -8.97 49.72 9.11
N SER A 709 -8.47 50.38 8.08
CA SER A 709 -8.18 49.80 6.77
C SER A 709 -6.78 50.19 6.31
N LEU A 710 -6.15 49.35 5.52
CA LEU A 710 -4.91 49.64 4.79
C LEU A 710 -5.29 50.12 3.37
N ASN A 711 -4.92 51.33 3.00
CA ASN A 711 -5.01 51.77 1.61
C ASN A 711 -3.88 51.11 0.77
N PRO A 712 -3.98 51.15 -0.57
CA PRO A 712 -2.92 50.65 -1.44
C PRO A 712 -1.52 51.15 -1.03
N GLY A 713 -0.57 50.23 -0.89
CA GLY A 713 0.80 50.50 -0.47
C GLY A 713 1.00 50.74 1.04
N GLN A 714 -0.07 50.77 1.84
CA GLN A 714 0.05 50.88 3.29
C GLN A 714 0.31 49.55 3.96
N SER A 715 0.86 49.59 5.17
CA SER A 715 1.13 48.40 5.97
C SER A 715 0.81 48.58 7.44
N ALA A 716 0.54 47.48 8.13
CA ALA A 716 0.44 47.39 9.58
C ALA A 716 1.54 46.47 10.11
N GLU A 717 2.25 46.91 11.14
CA GLU A 717 3.30 46.11 11.83
C GLU A 717 2.80 45.70 13.19
N ILE A 718 3.03 44.43 13.56
CA ILE A 718 2.61 43.83 14.80
C ILE A 718 3.80 43.04 15.40
N GLN A 719 4.16 43.37 16.62
CA GLN A 719 5.18 42.66 17.38
C GLN A 719 4.51 41.85 18.50
N THR A 720 4.69 40.56 18.44
CA THR A 720 4.08 39.64 19.39
C THR A 720 5.11 38.76 20.07
N ARG A 721 4.70 38.18 21.18
CA ARG A 721 5.39 37.04 21.81
C ARG A 721 4.37 36.17 22.50
N PHE A 722 4.72 34.89 22.73
CA PHE A 722 3.93 33.98 23.53
C PHE A 722 4.81 32.98 24.28
N SER A 723 4.28 32.44 25.37
CA SER A 723 4.95 31.45 26.19
C SER A 723 3.95 30.45 26.79
N LYS A 724 4.45 29.32 27.27
CA LYS A 724 3.71 28.44 28.15
C LYS A 724 3.55 29.04 29.53
N SER A 725 2.50 28.66 30.25
CA SER A 725 2.19 29.20 31.58
C SER A 725 3.25 28.87 32.63
N ASP A 726 3.96 27.76 32.46
CA ASP A 726 5.05 27.31 33.34
C ASP A 726 6.43 27.79 32.90
N TRP A 727 6.51 28.55 31.80
CA TRP A 727 7.75 29.05 31.18
C TRP A 727 8.73 27.94 30.73
N SER A 728 8.23 26.72 30.52
CA SER A 728 9.01 25.66 29.89
C SER A 728 9.35 26.02 28.43
N ASN A 729 10.45 25.48 27.92
CA ASN A 729 10.94 25.84 26.60
C ASN A 729 10.09 25.18 25.50
N TYR A 730 10.05 25.84 24.35
CA TYR A 730 9.74 25.30 23.04
C TYR A 730 11.06 24.95 22.33
N ASN A 731 11.01 23.98 21.44
CA ASN A 731 12.05 23.73 20.44
C ASN A 731 11.59 24.32 19.11
N GLN A 732 11.81 25.63 18.91
CA GLN A 732 11.34 26.29 17.68
C GLN A 732 12.20 26.00 16.44
N ALA A 733 13.26 25.19 16.55
CA ALA A 733 14.15 24.91 15.42
C ALA A 733 13.46 24.10 14.30
N ASP A 734 12.50 23.28 14.66
CA ASP A 734 11.69 22.45 13.77
C ASP A 734 10.28 23.00 13.53
N ASP A 735 9.93 24.17 14.09
CA ASP A 735 8.63 24.81 13.86
C ASP A 735 8.46 25.25 12.42
N TYR A 736 7.27 24.98 11.86
CA TYR A 736 6.95 25.27 10.47
C TYR A 736 7.18 26.74 10.09
N SER A 737 6.73 27.68 10.93
CA SER A 737 6.87 29.12 10.67
C SER A 737 8.16 29.72 11.21
N PHE A 738 9.09 28.92 11.74
CA PHE A 738 10.34 29.45 12.28
C PHE A 738 11.39 29.67 11.20
N LYS A 739 12.03 30.86 11.24
CA LYS A 739 13.24 31.15 10.44
C LYS A 739 14.32 31.69 11.36
N ALA A 740 15.41 30.93 11.51
CA ALA A 740 16.54 31.32 12.32
C ALA A 740 17.34 32.51 11.74
N SER A 741 17.19 32.76 10.45
CA SER A 741 17.91 33.84 9.72
C SER A 741 16.98 35.00 9.42
N GLY A 742 17.48 36.21 9.63
CA GLY A 742 16.77 37.44 9.32
C GLY A 742 16.32 38.19 10.58
N SER A 743 16.65 39.49 10.63
CA SER A 743 16.22 40.44 11.68
C SER A 743 15.38 41.57 11.13
N GLN A 744 14.87 41.40 9.92
CA GLN A 744 14.08 42.39 9.20
C GLN A 744 12.88 41.70 8.53
N PHE A 745 11.82 42.45 8.32
CA PHE A 745 10.65 41.99 7.59
C PHE A 745 11.00 41.54 6.17
N ALA A 746 10.67 40.34 5.85
CA ALA A 746 10.75 39.74 4.52
C ALA A 746 9.52 38.88 4.27
N ASP A 747 9.19 38.67 3.02
CA ASP A 747 8.10 37.80 2.61
C ASP A 747 8.25 36.42 3.25
N HIS A 748 7.18 35.93 3.89
CA HIS A 748 7.22 34.72 4.68
C HIS A 748 6.01 33.81 4.36
N GLU A 749 6.23 32.89 3.42
CA GLU A 749 5.16 32.00 2.93
C GLU A 749 4.71 30.95 3.95
N GLN A 750 5.53 30.64 4.96
CA GLN A 750 5.16 29.72 6.06
C GLN A 750 4.41 30.45 7.22
N VAL A 751 4.08 31.71 7.06
CA VAL A 751 3.07 32.45 7.85
C VAL A 751 1.93 32.72 6.91
N THR A 752 0.75 32.20 7.24
CA THR A 752 -0.42 32.34 6.35
C THR A 752 -1.26 33.57 6.66
N GLY A 753 -1.83 34.15 5.62
CA GLY A 753 -2.76 35.26 5.68
C GLY A 753 -4.12 34.89 5.11
N TYR A 754 -5.17 35.19 5.86
CA TYR A 754 -6.55 34.94 5.46
C TYR A 754 -7.33 36.25 5.37
N MET A 755 -8.27 36.32 4.42
CA MET A 755 -9.27 37.37 4.33
C MET A 755 -10.66 36.74 4.20
N ASN A 756 -11.58 37.10 5.09
CA ASN A 756 -12.90 36.48 5.17
C ASN A 756 -12.88 34.94 5.22
N GLY A 757 -11.85 34.36 5.90
CA GLY A 757 -11.65 32.90 6.02
C GLY A 757 -11.00 32.23 4.81
N GLN A 758 -10.78 32.93 3.71
CA GLN A 758 -10.06 32.40 2.54
C GLN A 758 -8.55 32.64 2.69
N LEU A 759 -7.75 31.65 2.39
CA LEU A 759 -6.29 31.77 2.33
C LEU A 759 -5.91 32.65 1.13
N ILE A 760 -5.23 33.76 1.39
CA ILE A 760 -4.81 34.73 0.38
C ILE A 760 -3.30 34.88 0.28
N TRP A 761 -2.58 34.39 1.27
CA TRP A 761 -1.12 34.43 1.33
C TRP A 761 -0.57 33.23 2.07
N GLY A 762 0.57 32.75 1.59
CA GLY A 762 1.35 31.69 2.23
C GLY A 762 0.85 30.28 1.93
N ILE A 763 1.50 29.32 2.58
CA ILE A 763 1.25 27.86 2.45
C ILE A 763 0.97 27.34 3.86
N GLU A 764 -0.13 26.60 4.01
CA GLU A 764 -0.44 25.90 5.25
C GLU A 764 0.51 24.71 5.43
N PRO A 765 0.88 24.36 6.67
CA PRO A 765 1.77 23.22 6.95
C PRO A 765 1.14 21.87 6.61
#